data_9b03069a1d603efc3d2488a8b7a870ac
#
_entry.id   9b03069a1d603efc3d2488a8b7a870ac
#
_cell.length_a   1.000
_cell.length_b   1.000
_cell.length_c   1.000
_cell.angle_alpha   90.00
_cell.angle_beta   90.00
_cell.angle_gamma   90.00
#
_symmetry.space_group_name_H-M   'P 1'
#
loop_
_entity.id
_entity.type
_entity.pdbx_description
1 polymer ?
#
loop_
_entity_poly.entity_id
_entity_poly.type
_entity_poly.pdbx_seq_one_letter_code
_entity_poly.pdbx_strand_id
1 'polypeptide(L)'
;MYSKLRNIAPFLIALALLGGCTQAAQAQAPAPAAPAPAAPAATTASLHGHIADPTGALIPGATVVVTTSAGTAVTTTTADAAGVYVVNGLKPGSYIVQASYAGFAPFTSPNIPLAAGQSKRVDIAMAIEEAQQSVTVTDDSPTVNVEAAGNSNAIVLKGKDLEALSDDPDELSNELSALAGPSAGPNGGQIYIDGFSGGQLPPKSAIREIRINQNPFSAEFDRLGYGRIEILTKPGTDKLHGQAFIQGNDSGLNTGNPFTKSIPPYYSYQFNGTVSGSISKTASFFVSGEQRNTEQVNAWSIPDAVYQTSASGPYALYQSFGINLLNQRVRDNASARIDWQLGARNTFTARYGFWSESEHGDLNSGSLIIPGDPSTNPSTHESNTDHTVQMSNAIVINDHAVNETRFQYERQNENHYPDSTDRTISVQGDFNTGGYAGQESRDHTTRLEFWNITTLSKGTHAIKFGTRLRDNRDANFTNSNFNGAFSFANYEDYLGMANGLESGQTFADLQPAYGPASVSYATGQESAVANMFDAALFAQDDWKVNPKLTLSGGLRWEAQNHIADHNDWAPRASFAYALDGNGKDKKTKTVIRGGYGFFFDRFNTSNLLTINRANLQQQIVLNAPDCTSTATSLNAIDLTTCSGTGSSTSTASTPIKYEVSPGFHAPTTEQFGTSLERQLTAGTSLTFTYLHSFGVHQLVTRNANQDGSSGGYVYQFFPEAVFKQNQAIFSINSKVTKNLNLVGFYTYSDANSNGNGSASNAYDLDQDYGRAGFVQRNTVFVIANYSAPWGIRFNPFMLAQSGRPFNITLNSDPINNFFNQRPRLASASECTANPAVYIQTTFGCLDTQLYAPGAQPAGEPLIGANVGNSPASVSVNLRISRAFGIGPKLKSANDGAGPPPGGGGPPPGGGGGGRGGGPPGGGLGPGGLGGGGGRGMGGMFGPAGTGRKYSLNFSAQALNLFNDIDYGTPTGTISPPKDPDASGFYGPGAQFDKSTTLAGGMFSQGSAARRIFLQAVFTF
;
A
#
# COMPACT_ATOMS: atom_id res chain seq x y z
N MET A 1 -18.98 -30.59 -3.63
CA MET A 1 -18.98 -30.10 -5.02
C MET A 1 -20.20 -29.23 -5.36
N TYR A 2 -21.41 -29.57 -4.88
CA TYR A 2 -22.63 -28.77 -5.13
C TYR A 2 -22.70 -27.45 -4.34
N SER A 3 -22.10 -27.35 -3.17
CA SER A 3 -22.05 -26.09 -2.37
C SER A 3 -21.07 -25.05 -2.91
N LYS A 4 -20.02 -25.48 -3.61
CA LYS A 4 -18.99 -24.57 -4.17
C LYS A 4 -19.42 -23.84 -5.45
N LEU A 5 -20.45 -24.34 -6.14
CA LEU A 5 -21.05 -23.66 -7.32
C LEU A 5 -21.99 -22.51 -6.95
N ARG A 6 -22.43 -22.43 -5.69
CA ARG A 6 -23.38 -21.40 -5.24
C ARG A 6 -22.76 -20.01 -5.13
N ASN A 7 -21.45 -19.92 -4.91
CA ASN A 7 -20.74 -18.64 -4.79
C ASN A 7 -20.28 -18.05 -6.13
N ILE A 8 -20.30 -18.83 -7.21
CA ILE A 8 -19.99 -18.36 -8.57
C ILE A 8 -21.24 -17.83 -9.29
N ALA A 9 -22.42 -18.23 -8.83
CA ALA A 9 -23.70 -17.86 -9.44
C ALA A 9 -23.96 -16.33 -9.54
N PRO A 10 -23.68 -15.50 -8.53
CA PRO A 10 -23.91 -14.06 -8.65
C PRO A 10 -22.99 -13.38 -9.68
N PHE A 11 -21.78 -13.87 -9.87
CA PHE A 11 -20.85 -13.30 -10.84
C PHE A 11 -21.22 -13.66 -12.29
N LEU A 12 -21.67 -14.90 -12.52
CA LEU A 12 -22.18 -15.33 -13.82
C LEU A 12 -23.52 -14.66 -14.16
N ILE A 13 -24.35 -14.40 -13.16
CA ILE A 13 -25.64 -13.69 -13.34
C ILE A 13 -25.36 -12.20 -13.67
N ALA A 14 -24.37 -11.56 -13.05
CA ALA A 14 -23.97 -10.19 -13.38
C ALA A 14 -23.41 -10.08 -14.81
N LEU A 15 -22.66 -11.07 -15.26
CA LEU A 15 -22.14 -11.13 -16.63
C LEU A 15 -23.26 -11.46 -17.66
N ALA A 16 -24.24 -12.30 -17.28
CA ALA A 16 -25.39 -12.62 -18.10
C ALA A 16 -26.39 -11.45 -18.19
N LEU A 17 -26.53 -10.63 -17.13
CA LEU A 17 -27.34 -9.42 -17.15
C LEU A 17 -26.71 -8.32 -18.03
N LEU A 18 -25.40 -8.23 -18.11
CA LEU A 18 -24.71 -7.33 -19.05
C LEU A 18 -24.86 -7.79 -20.51
N GLY A 19 -24.94 -9.10 -20.77
CA GLY A 19 -25.27 -9.66 -22.10
C GLY A 19 -26.74 -9.47 -22.50
N GLY A 20 -27.66 -9.47 -21.51
CA GLY A 20 -29.10 -9.30 -21.75
C GLY A 20 -29.52 -7.88 -22.11
N CYS A 21 -28.76 -6.85 -21.64
CA CYS A 21 -29.06 -5.45 -22.01
C CYS A 21 -28.75 -5.11 -23.46
N THR A 22 -27.92 -5.89 -24.16
CA THR A 22 -27.65 -5.66 -25.61
C THR A 22 -28.72 -6.23 -26.54
N GLN A 23 -29.58 -7.14 -26.08
CA GLN A 23 -30.68 -7.68 -26.86
C GLN A 23 -31.98 -6.88 -26.74
N ALA A 24 -32.15 -6.06 -25.72
CA ALA A 24 -33.34 -5.23 -25.54
C ALA A 24 -33.39 -3.99 -26.46
N ALA A 25 -32.30 -3.67 -27.18
CA ALA A 25 -32.24 -2.54 -28.12
C ALA A 25 -32.64 -2.93 -29.57
N GLN A 26 -33.10 -4.15 -29.82
CA GLN A 26 -33.53 -4.61 -31.15
C GLN A 26 -35.05 -4.80 -31.28
N ALA A 27 -35.86 -4.12 -30.51
CA ALA A 27 -37.31 -4.14 -30.69
C ALA A 27 -37.75 -2.97 -31.56
N GLN A 28 -38.37 -3.32 -32.68
CA GLN A 28 -39.14 -2.53 -33.63
C GLN A 28 -38.40 -1.85 -34.79
N ALA A 29 -38.16 -2.66 -35.82
CA ALA A 29 -38.11 -2.12 -37.16
C ALA A 29 -39.54 -1.90 -37.67
N PRO A 30 -39.86 -0.73 -38.21
CA PRO A 30 -41.08 -0.55 -38.97
C PRO A 30 -41.07 -1.34 -40.26
N ALA A 31 -42.24 -1.77 -40.72
CA ALA A 31 -42.45 -2.52 -41.95
C ALA A 31 -41.78 -1.90 -43.19
N PRO A 32 -41.41 -2.70 -44.18
CA PRO A 32 -40.68 -2.21 -45.34
C PRO A 32 -41.51 -1.25 -46.18
N ALA A 33 -41.09 -0.01 -46.22
CA ALA A 33 -41.54 0.91 -47.27
C ALA A 33 -40.82 0.58 -48.57
N ALA A 34 -41.53 0.72 -49.65
CA ALA A 34 -41.12 0.43 -51.02
C ALA A 34 -39.78 1.11 -51.37
N PRO A 35 -38.95 0.55 -52.23
CA PRO A 35 -37.64 1.04 -52.52
C PRO A 35 -37.70 2.44 -53.16
N ALA A 36 -37.18 3.42 -52.43
CA ALA A 36 -36.87 4.73 -53.01
C ALA A 36 -35.65 4.57 -53.94
N PRO A 37 -35.56 5.32 -55.00
CA PRO A 37 -34.46 5.24 -55.95
C PRO A 37 -33.12 5.49 -55.25
N ALA A 38 -32.14 4.67 -55.54
CA ALA A 38 -30.78 4.76 -55.00
C ALA A 38 -30.24 6.19 -55.19
N ALA A 39 -29.95 6.81 -54.05
CA ALA A 39 -29.19 8.07 -54.02
C ALA A 39 -27.79 7.80 -54.63
N PRO A 40 -27.24 8.73 -55.46
CA PRO A 40 -25.92 8.54 -56.05
C PRO A 40 -24.89 8.35 -54.93
N ALA A 41 -24.04 7.35 -55.13
CA ALA A 41 -22.97 7.01 -54.19
C ALA A 41 -22.20 8.27 -53.83
N ALA A 42 -22.07 8.58 -52.52
CA ALA A 42 -21.36 9.75 -52.06
C ALA A 42 -19.92 9.69 -52.56
N THR A 43 -19.56 10.59 -53.46
CA THR A 43 -18.21 10.67 -54.10
C THR A 43 -17.20 11.40 -53.21
N THR A 44 -17.62 11.94 -52.07
CA THR A 44 -16.82 12.71 -51.13
C THR A 44 -16.77 12.08 -49.77
N ALA A 45 -15.66 12.29 -49.05
CA ALA A 45 -15.44 11.88 -47.68
C ALA A 45 -15.55 13.05 -46.70
N SER A 46 -15.61 12.78 -45.41
CA SER A 46 -15.59 13.80 -44.36
C SER A 46 -14.59 13.45 -43.26
N LEU A 47 -14.04 14.51 -42.65
CA LEU A 47 -13.24 14.45 -41.42
C LEU A 47 -13.99 15.19 -40.30
N HIS A 48 -13.98 14.65 -39.10
CA HIS A 48 -14.52 15.30 -37.93
C HIS A 48 -13.75 14.86 -36.68
N GLY A 49 -13.83 15.64 -35.62
CA GLY A 49 -13.17 15.32 -34.35
C GLY A 49 -13.31 16.45 -33.35
N HIS A 50 -12.73 16.25 -32.19
CA HIS A 50 -12.63 17.25 -31.13
C HIS A 50 -11.21 17.80 -31.06
N ILE A 51 -11.10 19.07 -30.65
CA ILE A 51 -9.82 19.70 -30.37
C ILE A 51 -9.79 19.96 -28.86
N ALA A 52 -8.80 19.35 -28.20
CA ALA A 52 -8.63 19.45 -26.75
C ALA A 52 -7.17 19.79 -26.41
N ASP A 53 -6.95 20.31 -25.22
CA ASP A 53 -5.63 20.43 -24.63
C ASP A 53 -5.14 19.08 -24.06
N PRO A 54 -3.91 18.99 -23.51
CA PRO A 54 -3.38 17.76 -22.94
C PRO A 54 -4.14 17.27 -21.69
N THR A 55 -4.98 18.13 -21.09
CA THR A 55 -5.82 17.76 -19.94
C THR A 55 -7.19 17.22 -20.37
N GLY A 56 -7.49 17.29 -21.68
CA GLY A 56 -8.75 16.89 -22.28
C GLY A 56 -9.78 18.03 -22.33
N ALA A 57 -9.43 19.25 -21.92
CA ALA A 57 -10.32 20.38 -22.05
C ALA A 57 -10.41 20.80 -23.52
N LEU A 58 -11.66 20.98 -24.01
CA LEU A 58 -11.92 21.31 -25.40
C LEU A 58 -11.49 22.74 -25.73
N ILE A 59 -10.97 22.94 -26.95
CA ILE A 59 -10.48 24.22 -27.45
C ILE A 59 -11.45 24.74 -28.54
N PRO A 60 -12.50 25.52 -28.15
CA PRO A 60 -13.40 26.15 -29.12
C PRO A 60 -12.69 27.25 -29.91
N GLY A 61 -13.07 27.40 -31.18
CA GLY A 61 -12.51 28.46 -32.03
C GLY A 61 -11.13 28.13 -32.61
N ALA A 62 -10.56 26.97 -32.34
CA ALA A 62 -9.30 26.55 -32.94
C ALA A 62 -9.43 26.42 -34.47
N THR A 63 -8.47 26.97 -35.20
CA THR A 63 -8.45 26.93 -36.66
C THR A 63 -7.87 25.58 -37.11
N VAL A 64 -8.62 24.87 -37.99
CA VAL A 64 -8.23 23.58 -38.55
C VAL A 64 -8.04 23.76 -40.06
N VAL A 65 -6.85 23.47 -40.53
CA VAL A 65 -6.48 23.46 -41.95
C VAL A 65 -6.26 22.02 -42.39
N VAL A 66 -6.96 21.61 -43.44
CA VAL A 66 -6.76 20.29 -44.05
C VAL A 66 -5.92 20.49 -45.33
N THR A 67 -4.77 19.84 -45.39
CA THR A 67 -3.86 19.88 -46.53
C THR A 67 -3.77 18.51 -47.20
N THR A 68 -3.40 18.45 -48.48
CA THR A 68 -2.99 17.24 -49.15
C THR A 68 -1.67 16.75 -48.56
N SER A 69 -1.30 15.50 -48.81
CA SER A 69 0.03 14.96 -48.47
C SER A 69 1.20 15.71 -49.08
N ALA A 70 0.94 16.51 -50.15
CA ALA A 70 1.92 17.39 -50.79
C ALA A 70 1.96 18.81 -50.16
N GLY A 71 1.21 19.08 -49.07
CA GLY A 71 1.23 20.35 -48.37
C GLY A 71 0.28 21.43 -48.90
N THR A 72 -0.54 21.15 -49.94
CA THR A 72 -1.48 22.12 -50.49
C THR A 72 -2.73 22.18 -49.62
N ALA A 73 -3.11 23.36 -49.15
CA ALA A 73 -4.32 23.58 -48.37
C ALA A 73 -5.58 23.29 -49.20
N VAL A 74 -6.44 22.42 -48.72
CA VAL A 74 -7.71 22.02 -49.35
C VAL A 74 -8.88 22.79 -48.81
N THR A 75 -8.91 22.93 -47.47
CA THR A 75 -9.98 23.65 -46.78
C THR A 75 -9.54 24.08 -45.39
N THR A 76 -10.19 25.11 -44.88
CA THR A 76 -10.00 25.60 -43.50
C THR A 76 -11.36 25.66 -42.81
N THR A 77 -11.43 25.20 -41.55
CA THR A 77 -12.61 25.31 -40.71
C THR A 77 -12.17 25.71 -39.30
N THR A 78 -13.13 26.07 -38.49
CA THR A 78 -12.90 26.37 -37.06
C THR A 78 -13.69 25.40 -36.19
N ALA A 79 -13.13 25.06 -35.04
CA ALA A 79 -13.84 24.28 -34.04
C ALA A 79 -15.03 25.08 -33.49
N ASP A 80 -16.15 24.44 -33.27
CA ASP A 80 -17.35 25.07 -32.72
C ASP A 80 -17.21 25.30 -31.20
N ALA A 81 -18.28 25.80 -30.57
CA ALA A 81 -18.31 26.05 -29.12
C ALA A 81 -18.09 24.79 -28.26
N ALA A 82 -18.28 23.61 -28.83
CA ALA A 82 -17.99 22.32 -28.21
C ALA A 82 -16.62 21.72 -28.63
N GLY A 83 -15.72 22.55 -29.21
CA GLY A 83 -14.42 22.11 -29.69
C GLY A 83 -14.49 21.10 -30.85
N VAL A 84 -15.66 20.92 -31.46
CA VAL A 84 -15.85 19.97 -32.57
C VAL A 84 -15.54 20.68 -33.89
N TYR A 85 -14.76 20.04 -34.74
CA TYR A 85 -14.58 20.42 -36.09
C TYR A 85 -15.13 19.40 -37.08
N VAL A 86 -15.69 19.86 -38.17
CA VAL A 86 -16.21 19.02 -39.25
C VAL A 86 -15.78 19.58 -40.59
N VAL A 87 -15.22 18.73 -41.43
CA VAL A 87 -14.81 19.03 -42.80
C VAL A 87 -15.49 18.03 -43.74
N ASN A 88 -16.39 18.53 -44.58
CA ASN A 88 -17.12 17.73 -45.53
C ASN A 88 -16.61 18.01 -46.97
N GLY A 89 -16.97 17.11 -47.88
CA GLY A 89 -16.72 17.33 -49.30
C GLY A 89 -15.29 17.02 -49.77
N LEU A 90 -14.51 16.33 -48.97
CA LEU A 90 -13.16 15.92 -49.33
C LEU A 90 -13.17 14.80 -50.42
N LYS A 91 -12.37 14.94 -51.46
CA LYS A 91 -12.19 13.89 -52.45
C LYS A 91 -11.44 12.70 -51.84
N PRO A 92 -11.65 11.47 -52.30
CA PRO A 92 -10.85 10.35 -51.85
C PRO A 92 -9.34 10.65 -52.05
N GLY A 93 -8.53 10.45 -51.03
CA GLY A 93 -7.12 10.81 -51.04
C GLY A 93 -6.50 10.77 -49.65
N SER A 94 -5.25 11.21 -49.55
CA SER A 94 -4.52 11.30 -48.28
C SER A 94 -4.36 12.74 -47.83
N TYR A 95 -4.70 13.03 -46.60
CA TYR A 95 -4.77 14.37 -46.03
C TYR A 95 -3.96 14.48 -44.75
N ILE A 96 -3.52 15.70 -44.44
CA ILE A 96 -2.91 16.09 -43.17
C ILE A 96 -3.79 17.16 -42.56
N VAL A 97 -4.15 17.01 -41.30
CA VAL A 97 -4.91 17.99 -40.53
C VAL A 97 -3.95 18.77 -39.66
N GLN A 98 -3.99 20.08 -39.78
CA GLN A 98 -3.24 21.01 -38.95
C GLN A 98 -4.22 21.80 -38.08
N ALA A 99 -3.96 21.96 -36.80
CA ALA A 99 -4.75 22.82 -35.94
C ALA A 99 -3.87 23.87 -35.25
N SER A 100 -4.41 25.08 -35.11
CA SER A 100 -3.75 26.19 -34.44
C SER A 100 -4.73 26.99 -33.61
N TYR A 101 -4.29 27.43 -32.42
CA TYR A 101 -5.02 28.27 -31.53
C TYR A 101 -4.04 29.09 -30.69
N ALA A 102 -4.39 30.38 -30.37
CA ALA A 102 -3.50 31.24 -29.61
C ALA A 102 -3.20 30.64 -28.22
N GLY A 103 -1.94 30.56 -27.85
CA GLY A 103 -1.49 29.94 -26.59
C GLY A 103 -1.28 28.42 -26.65
N PHE A 104 -1.55 27.82 -27.82
CA PHE A 104 -1.29 26.38 -28.06
C PHE A 104 -0.32 26.20 -29.21
N ALA A 105 0.47 25.19 -29.12
CA ALA A 105 1.36 24.78 -30.16
C ALA A 105 0.60 24.24 -31.37
N PRO A 106 1.00 24.57 -32.60
CA PRO A 106 0.38 24.06 -33.79
C PRO A 106 0.46 22.53 -33.85
N PHE A 107 -0.69 21.89 -34.04
CA PHE A 107 -0.78 20.45 -34.21
C PHE A 107 -0.71 20.10 -35.69
N THR A 108 -0.02 19.00 -36.04
CA THR A 108 -0.01 18.41 -37.38
C THR A 108 -0.23 16.92 -37.28
N SER A 109 -1.26 16.40 -37.92
CA SER A 109 -1.55 14.96 -37.92
C SER A 109 -0.60 14.17 -38.82
N PRO A 110 -0.45 12.85 -38.60
CA PRO A 110 0.05 11.95 -39.63
C PRO A 110 -0.85 11.97 -40.87
N ASN A 111 -0.36 11.38 -41.97
CA ASN A 111 -1.12 11.25 -43.21
C ASN A 111 -2.40 10.41 -42.99
N ILE A 112 -3.57 10.95 -43.34
CA ILE A 112 -4.90 10.38 -43.11
C ILE A 112 -5.49 9.94 -44.46
N PRO A 113 -5.52 8.65 -44.77
CA PRO A 113 -6.19 8.17 -45.99
C PRO A 113 -7.69 8.21 -45.82
N LEU A 114 -8.40 8.73 -46.82
CA LEU A 114 -9.87 8.78 -46.92
C LEU A 114 -10.36 8.10 -48.19
N ALA A 115 -11.25 7.13 -48.04
CA ALA A 115 -11.96 6.48 -49.15
C ALA A 115 -13.26 7.26 -49.46
N ALA A 116 -13.81 7.03 -50.64
CA ALA A 116 -15.09 7.63 -51.06
C ALA A 116 -16.22 7.24 -50.10
N GLY A 117 -17.04 8.21 -49.68
CA GLY A 117 -18.12 8.02 -48.69
C GLY A 117 -17.69 7.79 -47.28
N GLN A 118 -16.37 7.84 -46.97
CA GLN A 118 -15.86 7.60 -45.61
C GLN A 118 -15.98 8.86 -44.74
N SER A 119 -16.61 8.70 -43.57
CA SER A 119 -16.53 9.67 -42.48
C SER A 119 -15.46 9.20 -41.49
N LYS A 120 -14.41 10.00 -41.23
CA LYS A 120 -13.31 9.63 -40.36
C LYS A 120 -13.15 10.62 -39.23
N ARG A 121 -13.09 10.10 -38.01
CA ARG A 121 -12.85 10.89 -36.81
C ARG A 121 -11.36 11.03 -36.57
N VAL A 122 -10.91 12.26 -36.27
CA VAL A 122 -9.54 12.60 -35.94
C VAL A 122 -9.58 13.61 -34.79
N ASP A 123 -9.37 13.15 -33.58
CA ASP A 123 -9.32 14.02 -32.44
C ASP A 123 -7.92 14.63 -32.31
N ILE A 124 -7.86 15.91 -31.95
CA ILE A 124 -6.67 16.73 -31.94
C ILE A 124 -6.39 17.13 -30.48
N ALA A 125 -5.24 16.71 -29.94
CA ALA A 125 -4.73 17.20 -28.67
C ALA A 125 -3.66 18.27 -28.96
N MET A 126 -3.94 19.54 -28.61
CA MET A 126 -3.03 20.65 -28.76
C MET A 126 -2.25 20.91 -27.48
N ALA A 127 -0.93 20.83 -27.53
CA ALA A 127 -0.07 21.21 -26.41
C ALA A 127 -0.09 22.75 -26.22
N ILE A 128 0.00 23.21 -24.97
CA ILE A 128 0.15 24.65 -24.67
C ILE A 128 1.48 25.13 -25.25
N GLU A 129 1.49 26.32 -25.85
CA GLU A 129 2.63 26.86 -26.62
C GLU A 129 3.94 26.95 -25.78
N GLU A 130 3.86 27.18 -24.50
CA GLU A 130 5.00 27.18 -23.58
C GLU A 130 5.52 25.75 -23.25
N ALA A 131 4.78 24.70 -23.60
CA ALA A 131 5.12 23.28 -23.34
C ALA A 131 5.78 22.59 -24.56
N GLN A 132 6.06 23.29 -25.65
CA GLN A 132 6.74 22.67 -26.79
C GLN A 132 8.27 22.65 -26.63
N GLN A 133 8.73 21.73 -25.80
CA GLN A 133 9.86 20.91 -26.30
C GLN A 133 9.25 19.73 -27.04
N SER A 134 9.52 19.64 -28.36
CA SER A 134 9.09 18.50 -29.14
C SER A 134 9.75 17.24 -28.64
N VAL A 135 9.10 16.57 -27.71
CA VAL A 135 9.42 15.18 -27.40
C VAL A 135 8.60 14.38 -28.39
N THR A 136 9.23 14.00 -29.47
CA THR A 136 8.79 12.87 -30.29
C THR A 136 8.89 11.67 -29.36
N VAL A 137 7.78 11.33 -28.66
CA VAL A 137 7.69 10.16 -27.77
C VAL A 137 7.64 8.94 -28.68
N THR A 138 8.77 8.57 -29.20
CA THR A 138 9.04 7.28 -29.84
C THR A 138 9.87 6.37 -28.96
N ASP A 139 10.31 6.84 -27.79
CA ASP A 139 11.14 6.05 -26.88
C ASP A 139 10.78 6.34 -25.42
N ASP A 140 10.37 5.31 -24.67
CA ASP A 140 10.23 5.30 -23.21
C ASP A 140 11.62 5.39 -22.52
N SER A 141 12.54 6.15 -23.08
CA SER A 141 13.87 6.31 -22.53
C SER A 141 13.86 7.29 -21.37
N PRO A 142 14.54 6.99 -20.28
CA PRO A 142 14.63 7.90 -19.14
C PRO A 142 15.30 9.21 -19.57
N THR A 143 14.65 10.34 -19.31
CA THR A 143 15.18 11.67 -19.62
C THR A 143 15.36 12.49 -18.36
N VAL A 144 16.53 13.10 -18.21
CA VAL A 144 16.85 14.02 -17.11
C VAL A 144 16.48 15.44 -17.54
N ASN A 145 15.71 16.17 -16.72
CA ASN A 145 15.25 17.54 -17.00
C ASN A 145 15.26 18.38 -15.72
N VAL A 146 14.97 19.68 -15.80
CA VAL A 146 14.93 20.62 -14.66
C VAL A 146 13.50 20.96 -14.21
N GLU A 147 12.53 20.14 -14.52
CA GLU A 147 11.14 20.38 -14.12
C GLU A 147 10.96 20.21 -12.61
N ALA A 148 10.09 21.00 -11.99
CA ALA A 148 9.80 20.92 -10.57
C ALA A 148 9.25 19.55 -10.19
N ALA A 149 8.38 18.98 -11.01
CA ALA A 149 7.82 17.63 -10.83
C ALA A 149 8.78 16.50 -11.23
N GLY A 150 9.88 16.82 -11.93
CA GLY A 150 10.89 15.84 -12.32
C GLY A 150 11.66 15.36 -11.10
N ASN A 151 11.77 14.05 -10.92
CA ASN A 151 12.64 13.42 -9.95
C ASN A 151 13.04 12.09 -10.55
N SER A 152 14.33 11.87 -10.81
CA SER A 152 14.76 10.61 -11.43
C SER A 152 14.78 9.44 -10.44
N ASN A 153 14.56 9.69 -9.13
CA ASN A 153 14.19 8.66 -8.16
C ASN A 153 12.69 8.32 -8.22
N ALA A 154 11.90 9.08 -8.95
CA ALA A 154 10.51 8.73 -9.16
C ALA A 154 10.43 7.44 -10.00
N ILE A 155 9.79 6.43 -9.43
CA ILE A 155 9.50 5.19 -10.13
C ILE A 155 8.12 5.34 -10.76
N VAL A 156 8.04 5.18 -12.08
CA VAL A 156 6.77 5.16 -12.81
C VAL A 156 6.63 3.81 -13.47
N LEU A 157 5.75 2.97 -12.92
CA LEU A 157 5.46 1.64 -13.45
C LEU A 157 4.21 1.70 -14.31
N LYS A 158 4.31 1.36 -15.58
CA LYS A 158 3.20 1.36 -16.53
C LYS A 158 3.34 0.23 -17.55
N GLY A 159 2.23 -0.21 -18.14
CA GLY A 159 2.23 -1.21 -19.19
C GLY A 159 2.98 -2.49 -18.81
N LYS A 160 4.11 -2.77 -19.47
CA LYS A 160 4.91 -3.98 -19.26
C LYS A 160 5.59 -4.04 -17.87
N ASP A 161 5.88 -2.88 -17.27
CA ASP A 161 6.56 -2.85 -15.98
C ASP A 161 5.60 -3.28 -14.86
N LEU A 162 4.29 -3.01 -15.02
CA LEU A 162 3.25 -3.55 -14.12
C LEU A 162 3.11 -5.07 -14.20
N GLU A 163 3.45 -5.69 -15.35
CA GLU A 163 3.38 -7.16 -15.50
C GLU A 163 4.39 -7.88 -14.58
N ALA A 164 5.45 -7.22 -14.16
CA ALA A 164 6.45 -7.80 -13.26
C ALA A 164 6.02 -7.84 -11.79
N LEU A 165 5.09 -6.97 -11.40
CA LEU A 165 4.51 -6.97 -10.04
C LEU A 165 3.53 -8.13 -9.85
N SER A 166 3.31 -8.50 -8.61
CA SER A 166 2.38 -9.54 -8.22
C SER A 166 0.94 -9.22 -8.66
N ASP A 167 0.16 -10.25 -9.01
CA ASP A 167 -1.29 -10.14 -9.18
C ASP A 167 -2.04 -10.38 -7.85
N ASP A 168 -1.35 -10.87 -6.84
CA ASP A 168 -1.81 -10.98 -5.47
C ASP A 168 -1.84 -9.58 -4.83
N PRO A 169 -2.99 -9.06 -4.38
CA PRO A 169 -3.09 -7.70 -3.83
C PRO A 169 -2.23 -7.48 -2.57
N ASP A 170 -2.10 -8.49 -1.72
CA ASP A 170 -1.32 -8.39 -0.48
C ASP A 170 0.17 -8.33 -0.79
N GLU A 171 0.63 -9.20 -1.69
CA GLU A 171 2.00 -9.18 -2.18
C GLU A 171 2.29 -7.88 -2.97
N LEU A 172 1.34 -7.42 -3.79
CA LEU A 172 1.44 -6.13 -4.49
C LEU A 172 1.61 -4.97 -3.50
N SER A 173 0.84 -4.96 -2.40
CA SER A 173 0.97 -3.94 -1.35
C SER A 173 2.37 -3.96 -0.71
N ASN A 174 2.90 -5.15 -0.43
CA ASN A 174 4.25 -5.34 0.10
C ASN A 174 5.33 -4.89 -0.89
N GLU A 175 5.20 -5.27 -2.16
CA GLU A 175 6.09 -4.83 -3.23
C GLU A 175 6.09 -3.30 -3.38
N LEU A 176 4.92 -2.66 -3.33
CA LEU A 176 4.79 -1.20 -3.40
C LEU A 176 5.38 -0.50 -2.17
N SER A 177 5.16 -1.05 -0.98
CA SER A 177 5.75 -0.53 0.26
C SER A 177 7.28 -0.64 0.25
N ALA A 178 7.81 -1.75 -0.27
CA ALA A 178 9.25 -1.93 -0.46
C ALA A 178 9.83 -0.95 -1.49
N LEU A 179 9.08 -0.66 -2.57
CA LEU A 179 9.44 0.34 -3.58
C LEU A 179 9.44 1.78 -3.03
N ALA A 180 8.52 2.09 -2.12
CA ALA A 180 8.53 3.37 -1.39
C ALA A 180 9.77 3.51 -0.52
N GLY A 181 10.24 2.38 -0.02
CA GLY A 181 11.48 2.26 0.74
C GLY A 181 11.40 2.89 2.13
N PRO A 182 12.50 2.83 2.90
CA PRO A 182 12.56 3.39 4.26
C PRO A 182 12.52 4.93 4.29
N SER A 183 12.51 5.61 3.14
CA SER A 183 12.36 7.08 3.04
C SER A 183 10.99 7.59 3.48
N ALA A 184 10.02 6.71 3.59
CA ALA A 184 8.68 7.03 4.06
C ALA A 184 8.60 7.37 5.56
N GLY A 185 9.70 7.20 6.31
CA GLY A 185 9.75 7.42 7.75
C GLY A 185 9.06 6.32 8.57
N PRO A 186 8.77 6.57 9.86
CA PRO A 186 8.22 5.56 10.76
C PRO A 186 6.83 5.06 10.37
N ASN A 187 6.04 5.88 9.67
CA ASN A 187 4.66 5.56 9.29
C ASN A 187 4.52 4.80 7.94
N GLY A 188 5.65 4.47 7.30
CA GLY A 188 5.67 3.71 6.05
C GLY A 188 5.14 4.46 4.82
N GLY A 189 5.11 3.77 3.67
CA GLY A 189 4.62 4.32 2.41
C GLY A 189 3.11 4.59 2.44
N GLN A 190 2.71 5.74 1.90
CA GLN A 190 1.30 6.14 1.83
C GLN A 190 0.75 5.91 0.42
N ILE A 191 -0.32 5.13 0.33
CA ILE A 191 -1.00 4.82 -0.93
C ILE A 191 -2.14 5.82 -1.16
N TYR A 192 -2.16 6.39 -2.37
CA TYR A 192 -3.21 7.25 -2.88
C TYR A 192 -3.78 6.65 -4.16
N ILE A 193 -5.10 6.61 -4.29
CA ILE A 193 -5.78 6.08 -5.46
C ILE A 193 -6.51 7.22 -6.16
N ASP A 194 -6.12 7.52 -7.41
CA ASP A 194 -6.61 8.68 -8.17
C ASP A 194 -6.52 10.01 -7.38
N GLY A 195 -5.49 10.12 -6.51
CA GLY A 195 -5.22 11.29 -5.68
C GLY A 195 -5.99 11.36 -4.36
N PHE A 196 -6.81 10.39 -4.04
CA PHE A 196 -7.50 10.26 -2.75
C PHE A 196 -6.69 9.44 -1.76
N SER A 197 -6.80 9.75 -0.47
CA SER A 197 -6.19 8.96 0.59
C SER A 197 -7.06 7.77 0.99
N GLY A 198 -6.45 6.65 1.30
CA GLY A 198 -7.16 5.43 1.71
C GLY A 198 -7.81 4.69 0.54
N GLY A 199 -8.70 3.76 0.89
CA GLY A 199 -9.37 2.85 -0.02
C GLY A 199 -8.56 1.58 -0.30
N GLN A 200 -9.28 0.54 -0.73
CA GLN A 200 -8.70 -0.75 -1.04
C GLN A 200 -7.95 -0.74 -2.38
N LEU A 201 -6.84 -1.47 -2.48
CA LEU A 201 -6.08 -1.62 -3.71
C LEU A 201 -6.97 -2.15 -4.85
N PRO A 202 -7.04 -1.43 -5.99
CA PRO A 202 -7.75 -1.96 -7.14
C PRO A 202 -6.99 -3.17 -7.73
N PRO A 203 -7.71 -4.11 -8.36
CA PRO A 203 -7.07 -5.19 -9.10
C PRO A 203 -6.02 -4.63 -10.08
N LYS A 204 -4.88 -5.29 -10.22
CA LYS A 204 -3.80 -4.84 -11.12
C LYS A 204 -4.30 -4.58 -12.56
N SER A 205 -5.30 -5.35 -13.01
CA SER A 205 -5.96 -5.15 -14.31
C SER A 205 -6.66 -3.81 -14.46
N ALA A 206 -7.08 -3.17 -13.35
CA ALA A 206 -7.70 -1.84 -13.33
C ALA A 206 -6.68 -0.70 -13.16
N ILE A 207 -5.40 -1.00 -12.90
CA ILE A 207 -4.35 0.00 -12.73
C ILE A 207 -3.82 0.44 -14.09
N ARG A 208 -3.73 1.76 -14.31
CA ARG A 208 -3.10 2.38 -15.47
C ARG A 208 -1.60 2.54 -15.28
N GLU A 209 -1.21 3.14 -14.16
CA GLU A 209 0.17 3.37 -13.77
C GLU A 209 0.29 3.58 -12.26
N ILE A 210 1.47 3.30 -11.74
CA ILE A 210 1.85 3.54 -10.36
C ILE A 210 3.02 4.50 -10.36
N ARG A 211 2.94 5.55 -9.53
CA ARG A 211 3.97 6.57 -9.39
C ARG A 211 4.45 6.61 -7.94
N ILE A 212 5.74 6.56 -7.75
CA ILE A 212 6.35 6.56 -6.42
C ILE A 212 7.38 7.68 -6.35
N ASN A 213 7.41 8.42 -5.24
CA ASN A 213 8.38 9.49 -4.97
C ASN A 213 8.36 10.67 -5.95
N GLN A 214 7.19 11.04 -6.52
CA GLN A 214 7.10 12.22 -7.37
C GLN A 214 7.01 13.50 -6.55
N ASN A 215 7.81 14.51 -6.90
CA ASN A 215 7.84 15.87 -6.32
C ASN A 215 7.74 15.90 -4.78
N PRO A 216 8.74 15.34 -4.07
CA PRO A 216 8.61 15.07 -2.63
C PRO A 216 8.47 16.32 -1.77
N PHE A 217 8.84 17.52 -2.25
CA PHE A 217 8.75 18.78 -1.51
C PHE A 217 7.57 19.66 -1.93
N SER A 218 6.59 19.14 -2.67
CA SER A 218 5.39 19.91 -3.00
C SER A 218 4.56 20.23 -1.76
N ALA A 219 4.11 21.48 -1.62
CA ALA A 219 3.19 21.92 -0.56
C ALA A 219 1.78 21.32 -0.72
N GLU A 220 1.46 20.78 -1.88
CA GLU A 220 0.24 20.04 -2.16
C GLU A 220 0.08 18.82 -1.24
N PHE A 221 1.18 18.16 -0.87
CA PHE A 221 1.15 16.92 -0.10
C PHE A 221 1.11 17.18 1.41
N ASP A 222 0.33 16.37 2.13
CA ASP A 222 0.15 16.48 3.57
C ASP A 222 1.21 15.71 4.38
N ARG A 223 1.88 14.73 3.77
CA ARG A 223 2.90 13.90 4.41
C ARG A 223 4.20 13.92 3.61
N LEU A 224 5.22 13.23 4.10
CA LEU A 224 6.50 13.09 3.41
C LEU A 224 6.29 12.66 1.97
N GLY A 225 6.85 13.41 1.04
CA GLY A 225 6.71 13.11 -0.39
C GLY A 225 7.58 11.93 -0.84
N TYR A 226 8.68 11.67 -0.14
CA TYR A 226 9.39 10.40 -0.25
C TYR A 226 8.59 9.31 0.48
N GLY A 227 8.31 8.20 -0.23
CA GLY A 227 7.41 7.17 0.24
C GLY A 227 5.95 7.31 -0.21
N ARG A 228 5.60 8.38 -0.94
CA ARG A 228 4.28 8.53 -1.55
C ARG A 228 4.13 7.59 -2.73
N ILE A 229 3.07 6.77 -2.70
CA ILE A 229 2.66 5.84 -3.75
C ILE A 229 1.35 6.33 -4.33
N GLU A 230 1.32 6.67 -5.61
CA GLU A 230 0.12 7.11 -6.30
C GLU A 230 -0.29 6.10 -7.37
N ILE A 231 -1.46 5.52 -7.21
CA ILE A 231 -2.06 4.56 -8.13
C ILE A 231 -3.11 5.29 -8.97
N LEU A 232 -2.93 5.27 -10.28
CA LEU A 232 -3.89 5.84 -11.21
C LEU A 232 -4.65 4.73 -11.90
N THR A 233 -5.98 4.76 -11.81
CA THR A 233 -6.85 3.75 -12.41
C THR A 233 -7.06 3.98 -13.91
N LYS A 234 -7.45 2.93 -14.64
CA LYS A 234 -7.75 3.01 -16.06
C LYS A 234 -9.04 3.82 -16.28
N PRO A 235 -9.05 4.78 -17.21
CA PRO A 235 -10.27 5.47 -17.62
C PRO A 235 -11.11 4.60 -18.55
N GLY A 236 -12.33 5.04 -18.82
CA GLY A 236 -13.15 4.50 -19.90
C GLY A 236 -12.53 4.71 -21.28
N THR A 237 -12.97 3.92 -22.26
CA THR A 237 -12.46 3.93 -23.64
C THR A 237 -13.53 4.30 -24.64
N ASP A 238 -13.12 4.70 -25.85
CA ASP A 238 -14.02 4.99 -26.98
C ASP A 238 -14.55 3.73 -27.69
N LYS A 239 -13.90 2.59 -27.52
CA LYS A 239 -14.27 1.30 -28.09
C LYS A 239 -14.41 0.27 -26.97
N LEU A 240 -15.26 -0.73 -27.22
CA LEU A 240 -15.40 -1.84 -26.30
C LEU A 240 -14.09 -2.63 -26.23
N HIS A 241 -13.53 -2.71 -25.05
CA HIS A 241 -12.37 -3.51 -24.69
C HIS A 241 -12.63 -4.24 -23.39
N GLY A 242 -12.07 -5.40 -23.27
CA GLY A 242 -12.19 -6.17 -22.04
C GLY A 242 -11.05 -7.14 -21.84
N GLN A 243 -10.97 -7.62 -20.61
CA GLN A 243 -10.01 -8.61 -20.18
C GLN A 243 -10.68 -9.58 -19.22
N ALA A 244 -10.38 -10.86 -19.38
CA ALA A 244 -10.70 -11.89 -18.39
C ALA A 244 -9.39 -12.55 -17.96
N PHE A 245 -9.23 -12.72 -16.66
CA PHE A 245 -8.04 -13.26 -16.00
C PHE A 245 -8.43 -14.40 -15.08
N ILE A 246 -7.67 -15.46 -15.09
CA ILE A 246 -7.75 -16.57 -14.15
C ILE A 246 -6.35 -16.91 -13.67
N GLN A 247 -6.24 -17.16 -12.37
CA GLN A 247 -5.02 -17.63 -11.73
C GLN A 247 -5.37 -18.80 -10.81
N GLY A 248 -4.46 -19.75 -10.70
CA GLY A 248 -4.60 -20.87 -9.77
C GLY A 248 -3.24 -21.26 -9.17
N ASN A 249 -3.30 -21.78 -7.95
CA ASN A 249 -2.19 -22.33 -7.20
C ASN A 249 -2.69 -23.55 -6.42
N ASP A 250 -1.83 -24.53 -6.27
CA ASP A 250 -2.07 -25.78 -5.54
C ASP A 250 -0.89 -26.07 -4.62
N SER A 251 -1.16 -26.70 -3.48
CA SER A 251 -0.13 -27.06 -2.48
C SER A 251 1.02 -27.88 -3.07
N GLY A 252 0.76 -28.71 -4.10
CA GLY A 252 1.77 -29.48 -4.80
C GLY A 252 2.77 -28.64 -5.63
N LEU A 253 2.45 -27.39 -5.90
CA LEU A 253 3.31 -26.40 -6.58
C LEU A 253 4.11 -25.53 -5.62
N ASN A 254 3.92 -25.73 -4.31
CA ASN A 254 4.48 -24.88 -3.26
C ASN A 254 5.50 -25.66 -2.43
N THR A 255 6.45 -24.93 -1.84
CA THR A 255 7.33 -25.50 -0.82
C THR A 255 6.64 -25.49 0.52
N GLY A 256 6.85 -26.55 1.32
CA GLY A 256 6.33 -26.66 2.68
C GLY A 256 6.87 -25.56 3.60
N ASN A 257 6.06 -25.18 4.55
CA ASN A 257 6.50 -24.32 5.65
C ASN A 257 7.46 -25.13 6.54
N PRO A 258 8.68 -24.61 6.85
CA PRO A 258 9.67 -25.32 7.66
C PRO A 258 9.18 -25.61 9.09
N PHE A 259 8.17 -24.88 9.57
CA PHE A 259 7.57 -25.10 10.89
C PHE A 259 6.50 -26.20 10.90
N THR A 260 6.27 -26.89 9.77
CA THR A 260 5.29 -27.97 9.66
C THR A 260 5.95 -29.27 9.18
N LYS A 261 5.50 -30.42 9.66
CA LYS A 261 5.99 -31.74 9.18
C LYS A 261 5.37 -32.15 7.84
N SER A 262 4.21 -31.64 7.50
CA SER A 262 3.48 -32.00 6.29
C SER A 262 2.82 -30.77 5.69
N ILE A 263 2.65 -30.80 4.37
CA ILE A 263 1.86 -29.80 3.67
C ILE A 263 0.45 -30.35 3.56
N PRO A 264 -0.56 -29.78 4.26
CA PRO A 264 -1.94 -30.18 4.02
C PRO A 264 -2.36 -29.77 2.60
N PRO A 265 -3.27 -30.50 1.97
CA PRO A 265 -3.77 -30.12 0.66
C PRO A 265 -4.56 -28.81 0.76
N TYR A 266 -4.16 -27.81 0.02
CA TYR A 266 -4.86 -26.53 -0.13
C TYR A 266 -4.74 -26.03 -1.56
N TYR A 267 -5.65 -25.17 -1.96
CA TYR A 267 -5.62 -24.51 -3.27
C TYR A 267 -6.07 -23.07 -3.15
N SER A 268 -5.64 -22.24 -4.09
CA SER A 268 -6.16 -20.88 -4.23
C SER A 268 -6.45 -20.56 -5.69
N TYR A 269 -7.45 -19.73 -5.92
CA TYR A 269 -7.80 -19.24 -7.24
C TYR A 269 -8.24 -17.79 -7.20
N GLN A 270 -8.06 -17.12 -8.34
CA GLN A 270 -8.48 -15.75 -8.55
C GLN A 270 -9.08 -15.61 -9.94
N PHE A 271 -10.25 -15.00 -10.01
CA PHE A 271 -10.88 -14.58 -11.26
C PHE A 271 -11.00 -13.07 -11.26
N ASN A 272 -10.71 -12.46 -12.40
CA ASN A 272 -10.86 -11.02 -12.54
C ASN A 272 -11.30 -10.69 -13.96
N GLY A 273 -12.18 -9.71 -14.08
CA GLY A 273 -12.69 -9.24 -15.35
C GLY A 273 -12.73 -7.72 -15.41
N THR A 274 -12.43 -7.17 -16.58
CA THR A 274 -12.59 -5.74 -16.85
C THR A 274 -13.27 -5.53 -18.19
N VAL A 275 -14.17 -4.54 -18.25
CA VAL A 275 -14.84 -4.10 -19.48
C VAL A 275 -14.86 -2.58 -19.48
N SER A 276 -14.54 -2.00 -20.63
CA SER A 276 -14.58 -0.55 -20.83
C SER A 276 -15.11 -0.22 -22.21
N GLY A 277 -15.74 0.94 -22.35
CA GLY A 277 -16.30 1.37 -23.62
C GLY A 277 -16.93 2.75 -23.56
N SER A 278 -17.48 3.18 -24.67
CA SER A 278 -18.19 4.44 -24.82
C SER A 278 -19.67 4.26 -24.43
N ILE A 279 -20.18 5.15 -23.58
CA ILE A 279 -21.63 5.31 -23.32
C ILE A 279 -22.24 6.24 -24.37
N SER A 280 -21.52 7.31 -24.65
CA SER A 280 -21.89 8.32 -25.64
C SER A 280 -20.64 8.94 -26.27
N LYS A 281 -20.79 9.93 -27.14
CA LYS A 281 -19.65 10.68 -27.70
C LYS A 281 -18.83 11.44 -26.65
N THR A 282 -19.44 11.74 -25.51
CA THR A 282 -18.86 12.54 -24.43
C THR A 282 -18.67 11.76 -23.13
N ALA A 283 -19.12 10.49 -23.08
CA ALA A 283 -19.04 9.70 -21.87
C ALA A 283 -18.53 8.29 -22.15
N SER A 284 -17.67 7.80 -21.28
CA SER A 284 -17.09 6.46 -21.32
C SER A 284 -17.18 5.80 -19.94
N PHE A 285 -17.10 4.48 -19.92
CA PHE A 285 -17.13 3.71 -18.70
C PHE A 285 -15.98 2.71 -18.61
N PHE A 286 -15.65 2.37 -17.37
CA PHE A 286 -14.74 1.27 -17.02
C PHE A 286 -15.35 0.51 -15.85
N VAL A 287 -15.50 -0.81 -15.98
CA VAL A 287 -15.98 -1.68 -14.91
C VAL A 287 -14.96 -2.79 -14.68
N SER A 288 -14.69 -3.10 -13.44
CA SER A 288 -13.87 -4.25 -13.02
C SER A 288 -14.56 -5.05 -11.94
N GLY A 289 -14.30 -6.36 -11.93
CA GLY A 289 -14.72 -7.26 -10.87
C GLY A 289 -13.66 -8.33 -10.65
N GLU A 290 -13.48 -8.72 -9.39
CA GLU A 290 -12.54 -9.74 -8.97
C GLU A 290 -13.14 -10.58 -7.85
N GLN A 291 -12.91 -11.88 -7.90
CA GLN A 291 -13.11 -12.78 -6.78
C GLN A 291 -11.83 -13.58 -6.57
N ARG A 292 -11.40 -13.66 -5.32
CA ARG A 292 -10.24 -14.44 -4.91
C ARG A 292 -10.61 -15.33 -3.74
N ASN A 293 -10.25 -16.58 -3.84
CA ASN A 293 -10.27 -17.55 -2.75
C ASN A 293 -8.82 -17.99 -2.47
N THR A 294 -8.35 -17.78 -1.27
CA THR A 294 -7.01 -18.16 -0.84
C THR A 294 -7.15 -19.09 0.36
N GLU A 295 -6.63 -20.29 0.23
CA GLU A 295 -6.42 -21.17 1.36
C GLU A 295 -4.94 -21.11 1.74
N GLN A 296 -4.66 -20.88 3.01
CA GLN A 296 -3.31 -20.83 3.57
C GLN A 296 -3.21 -21.76 4.76
N VAL A 297 -1.99 -22.12 5.10
CA VAL A 297 -1.70 -22.92 6.28
C VAL A 297 -1.14 -22.00 7.34
N ASN A 298 -1.87 -21.82 8.43
CA ASN A 298 -1.32 -21.23 9.63
C ASN A 298 -0.44 -22.27 10.30
N ALA A 299 0.86 -22.04 10.28
CA ALA A 299 1.84 -22.94 10.84
C ALA A 299 2.60 -22.23 11.95
N TRP A 300 2.64 -22.85 13.09
CA TRP A 300 3.38 -22.38 14.23
C TRP A 300 4.12 -23.56 14.88
N SER A 301 5.35 -23.33 15.33
CA SER A 301 6.18 -24.34 15.96
C SER A 301 6.32 -24.05 17.45
N ILE A 302 6.03 -25.06 18.24
CA ILE A 302 6.30 -25.04 19.66
C ILE A 302 7.66 -25.73 19.89
N PRO A 303 8.61 -25.11 20.59
CA PRO A 303 9.93 -25.70 20.83
C PRO A 303 9.88 -27.03 21.60
N ASP A 304 10.75 -27.96 21.25
CA ASP A 304 10.81 -29.29 21.85
C ASP A 304 10.98 -29.33 23.37
N ALA A 305 11.57 -28.29 23.96
CA ALA A 305 11.88 -28.23 25.39
C ALA A 305 10.66 -28.25 26.31
N VAL A 306 9.49 -27.81 25.78
CA VAL A 306 8.24 -27.68 26.56
C VAL A 306 7.56 -29.06 26.80
N TYR A 307 7.93 -30.11 26.04
CA TYR A 307 7.15 -31.33 25.94
C TYR A 307 7.81 -32.60 26.53
N GLN A 308 9.02 -32.51 27.04
CA GLN A 308 9.77 -33.71 27.44
C GLN A 308 9.39 -34.32 28.80
N THR A 309 8.54 -33.65 29.58
CA THR A 309 8.36 -34.07 31.00
C THR A 309 7.02 -34.70 31.34
N SER A 310 6.00 -34.71 30.48
CA SER A 310 4.71 -35.29 30.86
C SER A 310 4.31 -36.50 30.03
N ALA A 311 4.44 -37.68 30.62
CA ALA A 311 4.13 -38.96 29.96
C ALA A 311 2.67 -39.42 30.15
N SER A 312 1.77 -38.63 30.74
CA SER A 312 0.40 -39.10 31.03
C SER A 312 -0.61 -37.96 31.05
N GLY A 313 -1.75 -38.17 30.40
CA GLY A 313 -2.89 -37.25 30.34
C GLY A 313 -3.18 -36.77 28.89
N PRO A 314 -4.36 -36.18 28.61
CA PRO A 314 -4.74 -35.70 27.28
C PRO A 314 -3.85 -34.59 26.79
N TYR A 315 -3.21 -33.85 27.67
CA TYR A 315 -2.27 -32.78 27.36
C TYR A 315 -0.81 -33.25 27.12
N ALA A 316 -0.54 -34.55 27.31
CA ALA A 316 0.79 -35.18 27.13
C ALA A 316 1.16 -35.40 25.67
N LEU A 317 0.27 -35.16 24.70
CA LEU A 317 0.42 -35.56 23.30
C LEU A 317 1.02 -34.47 22.41
N TYR A 318 1.38 -33.31 22.93
CA TYR A 318 1.98 -32.25 22.15
C TYR A 318 3.48 -32.41 22.02
N GLN A 319 3.87 -33.39 21.21
CA GLN A 319 5.23 -33.42 20.69
C GLN A 319 5.39 -32.28 19.68
N SER A 320 6.46 -31.51 19.79
CA SER A 320 7.06 -30.52 18.90
C SER A 320 6.53 -30.45 17.45
N PHE A 321 5.25 -30.15 17.23
CA PHE A 321 4.68 -30.15 15.91
C PHE A 321 4.01 -28.82 15.61
N GLY A 322 4.37 -28.27 14.45
CA GLY A 322 3.62 -27.20 13.84
C GLY A 322 2.17 -27.63 13.65
N ILE A 323 1.26 -26.84 14.17
CA ILE A 323 -0.16 -27.02 13.96
C ILE A 323 -0.48 -26.46 12.59
N ASN A 324 -1.09 -27.29 11.74
CA ASN A 324 -1.54 -26.91 10.42
C ASN A 324 -3.04 -26.63 10.47
N LEU A 325 -3.44 -25.39 10.69
CA LEU A 325 -4.82 -25.00 10.49
C LEU A 325 -4.98 -24.34 9.13
N LEU A 326 -5.95 -24.81 8.35
CA LEU A 326 -6.32 -24.18 7.09
C LEU A 326 -7.13 -22.90 7.40
N ASN A 327 -6.58 -21.78 7.01
CA ASN A 327 -7.25 -20.49 6.98
C ASN A 327 -7.81 -20.28 5.56
N GLN A 328 -9.11 -20.07 5.44
CA GLN A 328 -9.77 -19.75 4.18
C GLN A 328 -10.17 -18.30 4.16
N ARG A 329 -9.71 -17.58 3.12
CA ARG A 329 -10.00 -16.18 2.89
C ARG A 329 -10.63 -15.98 1.51
N VAL A 330 -11.83 -15.45 1.49
CA VAL A 330 -12.56 -15.09 0.26
C VAL A 330 -12.64 -13.58 0.17
N ARG A 331 -12.22 -13.02 -0.96
CA ARG A 331 -12.24 -11.58 -1.21
C ARG A 331 -12.96 -11.30 -2.52
N ASP A 332 -13.89 -10.37 -2.48
CA ASP A 332 -14.59 -9.84 -3.65
C ASP A 332 -14.29 -8.36 -3.82
N ASN A 333 -14.04 -7.94 -5.05
CA ASN A 333 -13.81 -6.55 -5.41
C ASN A 333 -14.61 -6.21 -6.66
N ALA A 334 -15.31 -5.09 -6.64
CA ALA A 334 -16.02 -4.58 -7.80
C ALA A 334 -15.88 -3.07 -7.89
N SER A 335 -15.63 -2.54 -9.07
CA SER A 335 -15.61 -1.09 -9.26
C SER A 335 -16.21 -0.69 -10.61
N ALA A 336 -16.89 0.47 -10.61
CA ALA A 336 -17.43 1.10 -11.79
C ALA A 336 -16.99 2.57 -11.83
N ARG A 337 -16.50 2.99 -12.98
CA ARG A 337 -16.05 4.37 -13.26
C ARG A 337 -16.73 4.90 -14.49
N ILE A 338 -17.15 6.16 -14.43
CA ILE A 338 -17.67 6.92 -15.54
C ILE A 338 -16.83 8.17 -15.70
N ASP A 339 -16.33 8.42 -16.91
CA ASP A 339 -15.66 9.65 -17.30
C ASP A 339 -16.58 10.39 -18.26
N TRP A 340 -17.03 11.58 -17.86
CA TRP A 340 -18.04 12.34 -18.59
C TRP A 340 -17.58 13.76 -18.86
N GLN A 341 -17.54 14.12 -20.11
CA GLN A 341 -17.28 15.47 -20.59
C GLN A 341 -18.60 16.27 -20.59
N LEU A 342 -18.85 17.02 -19.50
CA LEU A 342 -20.06 17.81 -19.29
C LEU A 342 -20.14 19.01 -20.24
N GLY A 343 -19.00 19.47 -20.77
CA GLY A 343 -18.90 20.60 -21.70
C GLY A 343 -17.48 20.76 -22.24
N ALA A 344 -17.27 21.78 -23.05
CA ALA A 344 -15.99 22.04 -23.69
C ALA A 344 -14.81 22.22 -22.72
N ARG A 345 -15.10 22.63 -21.48
CA ARG A 345 -14.10 23.00 -20.47
C ARG A 345 -14.27 22.25 -19.15
N ASN A 346 -15.13 21.22 -19.11
CA ASN A 346 -15.48 20.55 -17.87
C ASN A 346 -15.50 19.04 -18.06
N THR A 347 -14.66 18.34 -17.28
CA THR A 347 -14.59 16.88 -17.23
C THR A 347 -14.96 16.42 -15.83
N PHE A 348 -15.96 15.59 -15.75
CA PHE A 348 -16.42 14.96 -14.50
C PHE A 348 -16.09 13.47 -14.52
N THR A 349 -15.57 12.97 -13.41
CA THR A 349 -15.31 11.54 -13.19
C THR A 349 -16.02 11.11 -11.92
N ALA A 350 -16.74 10.00 -11.98
CA ALA A 350 -17.30 9.33 -10.81
C ALA A 350 -16.85 7.88 -10.79
N ARG A 351 -16.49 7.40 -9.60
CA ARG A 351 -16.12 6.01 -9.36
C ARG A 351 -16.83 5.51 -8.10
N TYR A 352 -17.38 4.32 -8.19
CA TYR A 352 -17.85 3.52 -7.06
C TYR A 352 -16.96 2.29 -6.93
N GLY A 353 -16.52 1.98 -5.73
CA GLY A 353 -15.79 0.79 -5.35
C GLY A 353 -16.55 0.03 -4.27
N PHE A 354 -16.60 -1.28 -4.40
CA PHE A 354 -17.07 -2.23 -3.40
C PHE A 354 -15.96 -3.25 -3.17
N TRP A 355 -15.70 -3.55 -1.91
CA TRP A 355 -14.79 -4.58 -1.50
C TRP A 355 -15.41 -5.34 -0.33
N SER A 356 -15.23 -6.66 -0.32
CA SER A 356 -15.59 -7.49 0.83
C SER A 356 -14.56 -8.57 1.04
N GLU A 357 -14.42 -8.97 2.30
CA GLU A 357 -13.54 -10.05 2.72
C GLU A 357 -14.24 -10.87 3.79
N SER A 358 -14.16 -12.17 3.63
CA SER A 358 -14.58 -13.15 4.64
C SER A 358 -13.42 -14.09 4.90
N GLU A 359 -13.06 -14.24 6.15
CA GLU A 359 -11.97 -15.09 6.60
C GLU A 359 -12.46 -16.04 7.67
N HIS A 360 -12.02 -17.30 7.62
CA HIS A 360 -12.38 -18.34 8.58
C HIS A 360 -11.15 -19.13 9.00
N GLY A 361 -11.09 -19.48 10.27
CA GLY A 361 -10.00 -20.29 10.82
C GLY A 361 -8.71 -19.50 11.01
N ASP A 362 -8.81 -18.20 11.29
CA ASP A 362 -7.65 -17.42 11.63
C ASP A 362 -7.18 -17.75 13.05
N LEU A 363 -5.92 -18.14 13.15
CA LEU A 363 -5.20 -18.32 14.41
C LEU A 363 -4.10 -17.28 14.50
N ASN A 364 -4.19 -16.39 15.48
CA ASN A 364 -3.08 -15.51 15.77
C ASN A 364 -1.79 -16.30 16.08
N SER A 365 -0.66 -15.75 15.69
CA SER A 365 0.65 -16.35 15.97
C SER A 365 0.81 -16.62 17.46
N GLY A 366 1.20 -17.83 17.80
CA GLY A 366 1.32 -18.30 19.17
C GLY A 366 0.06 -18.91 19.77
N SER A 367 -1.03 -18.99 19.01
CA SER A 367 -2.28 -19.62 19.45
C SER A 367 -2.32 -21.11 19.09
N LEU A 368 -2.88 -21.92 20.01
CA LEU A 368 -2.90 -23.36 19.94
C LEU A 368 -4.32 -23.90 20.17
N ILE A 369 -4.78 -24.78 19.29
CA ILE A 369 -5.97 -25.61 19.52
C ILE A 369 -5.49 -26.93 20.12
N ILE A 370 -5.97 -27.29 21.31
CA ILE A 370 -5.63 -28.54 21.97
C ILE A 370 -6.56 -29.65 21.46
N PRO A 371 -6.08 -30.66 20.72
CA PRO A 371 -6.93 -31.71 20.18
C PRO A 371 -7.59 -32.50 21.30
N GLY A 372 -8.90 -32.66 21.21
CA GLY A 372 -9.68 -33.40 22.22
C GLY A 372 -10.23 -32.51 23.33
N ASP A 373 -9.79 -31.27 23.45
CA ASP A 373 -10.35 -30.28 24.37
C ASP A 373 -11.17 -29.22 23.58
N PRO A 374 -12.51 -29.31 23.55
CA PRO A 374 -13.34 -28.37 22.82
C PRO A 374 -13.33 -26.94 23.38
N SER A 375 -12.82 -26.75 24.60
CA SER A 375 -12.69 -25.44 25.21
C SER A 375 -11.44 -24.66 24.73
N THR A 376 -10.64 -25.26 23.84
CA THR A 376 -9.42 -24.65 23.33
C THR A 376 -9.55 -24.31 21.85
N ASN A 377 -10.33 -23.29 21.52
CA ASN A 377 -10.48 -22.82 20.15
C ASN A 377 -10.28 -21.29 20.06
N PRO A 378 -9.03 -20.79 20.01
CA PRO A 378 -8.74 -19.37 19.85
C PRO A 378 -8.88 -18.87 18.41
N SER A 379 -9.48 -19.65 17.50
CA SER A 379 -9.69 -19.19 16.11
C SER A 379 -10.79 -18.15 16.03
N THR A 380 -10.73 -17.39 14.94
CA THR A 380 -11.67 -16.32 14.63
C THR A 380 -12.20 -16.43 13.22
N HIS A 381 -13.32 -15.77 12.96
CA HIS A 381 -13.77 -15.46 11.62
C HIS A 381 -14.04 -13.97 11.46
N GLU A 382 -13.80 -13.48 10.25
CA GLU A 382 -13.95 -12.07 9.90
C GLU A 382 -14.94 -11.86 8.77
N SER A 383 -15.61 -10.72 8.80
CA SER A 383 -16.51 -10.28 7.72
C SER A 383 -16.37 -8.77 7.54
N ASN A 384 -15.65 -8.38 6.51
CA ASN A 384 -15.26 -7.00 6.26
C ASN A 384 -15.88 -6.49 4.96
N THR A 385 -16.30 -5.23 4.94
CA THR A 385 -16.84 -4.58 3.74
C THR A 385 -16.39 -3.13 3.64
N ASP A 386 -16.13 -2.68 2.41
CA ASP A 386 -15.79 -1.29 2.09
C ASP A 386 -16.62 -0.79 0.91
N HIS A 387 -17.23 0.37 1.07
CA HIS A 387 -17.94 1.10 0.04
C HIS A 387 -17.32 2.46 -0.16
N THR A 388 -16.74 2.69 -1.32
CA THR A 388 -16.05 3.95 -1.66
C THR A 388 -16.73 4.63 -2.83
N VAL A 389 -17.12 5.91 -2.66
CA VAL A 389 -17.60 6.81 -3.72
C VAL A 389 -16.60 7.92 -3.91
N GLN A 390 -16.06 8.07 -5.11
CA GLN A 390 -15.11 9.11 -5.49
C GLN A 390 -15.67 9.93 -6.65
N MET A 391 -15.58 11.24 -6.54
CA MET A 391 -15.98 12.17 -7.59
C MET A 391 -14.89 13.19 -7.81
N SER A 392 -14.59 13.50 -9.05
CA SER A 392 -13.69 14.60 -9.41
C SER A 392 -14.25 15.40 -10.56
N ASN A 393 -14.03 16.71 -10.51
CA ASN A 393 -14.43 17.63 -11.55
C ASN A 393 -13.29 18.58 -11.88
N ALA A 394 -12.80 18.52 -13.11
CA ALA A 394 -11.75 19.40 -13.63
C ALA A 394 -12.36 20.43 -14.57
N ILE A 395 -12.15 21.70 -14.28
CA ILE A 395 -12.68 22.83 -15.05
C ILE A 395 -11.52 23.69 -15.56
N VAL A 396 -11.43 23.90 -16.86
CA VAL A 396 -10.58 24.91 -17.48
C VAL A 396 -11.28 26.26 -17.42
N ILE A 397 -10.87 27.09 -16.45
CA ILE A 397 -11.46 28.42 -16.24
C ILE A 397 -11.11 29.32 -17.43
N ASN A 398 -9.84 29.33 -17.82
CA ASN A 398 -9.31 30.03 -19.00
C ASN A 398 -7.98 29.39 -19.41
N ASP A 399 -7.30 29.95 -20.41
CA ASP A 399 -6.07 29.42 -21.01
C ASP A 399 -4.89 29.32 -20.01
N HIS A 400 -5.01 29.99 -18.85
CA HIS A 400 -3.99 30.05 -17.82
C HIS A 400 -4.43 29.45 -16.49
N ALA A 401 -5.69 29.01 -16.35
CA ALA A 401 -6.23 28.58 -15.06
C ALA A 401 -7.05 27.30 -15.17
N VAL A 402 -6.72 26.32 -14.34
CA VAL A 402 -7.45 25.06 -14.17
C VAL A 402 -7.82 24.90 -12.71
N ASN A 403 -9.06 24.55 -12.43
CA ASN A 403 -9.51 24.17 -11.08
C ASN A 403 -9.93 22.71 -11.08
N GLU A 404 -9.57 22.02 -10.04
CA GLU A 404 -9.96 20.64 -9.79
C GLU A 404 -10.60 20.53 -8.42
N THR A 405 -11.79 19.94 -8.37
CA THR A 405 -12.53 19.64 -7.14
C THR A 405 -12.70 18.14 -7.03
N ARG A 406 -12.38 17.59 -5.86
CA ARG A 406 -12.51 16.16 -5.57
C ARG A 406 -13.32 15.95 -4.31
N PHE A 407 -14.09 14.88 -4.27
CA PHE A 407 -14.87 14.46 -3.12
C PHE A 407 -14.80 12.94 -2.99
N GLN A 408 -14.59 12.45 -1.76
CA GLN A 408 -14.66 11.03 -1.42
C GLN A 408 -15.58 10.83 -0.23
N TYR A 409 -16.39 9.79 -0.32
CA TYR A 409 -17.09 9.15 0.79
C TYR A 409 -16.65 7.70 0.85
N GLU A 410 -16.23 7.23 2.01
CA GLU A 410 -15.84 5.85 2.27
C GLU A 410 -16.55 5.36 3.53
N ARG A 411 -17.12 4.16 3.45
CA ARG A 411 -17.73 3.46 4.57
C ARG A 411 -17.13 2.08 4.68
N GLN A 412 -16.38 1.84 5.75
CA GLN A 412 -15.74 0.58 6.07
C GLN A 412 -16.41 -0.05 7.28
N ASN A 413 -16.67 -1.35 7.20
CA ASN A 413 -17.11 -2.15 8.32
C ASN A 413 -16.15 -3.32 8.46
N GLU A 414 -15.55 -3.47 9.63
CA GLU A 414 -14.67 -4.57 9.98
C GLU A 414 -15.29 -5.30 11.18
N ASN A 415 -15.53 -6.60 11.01
CA ASN A 415 -16.17 -7.39 12.05
C ASN A 415 -15.33 -8.63 12.30
N HIS A 416 -14.92 -8.79 13.56
CA HIS A 416 -14.22 -9.96 14.06
C HIS A 416 -15.13 -10.69 15.04
N TYR A 417 -15.23 -12.00 14.88
CA TYR A 417 -15.98 -12.86 15.77
C TYR A 417 -15.11 -14.02 16.23
N PRO A 418 -15.10 -14.34 17.54
CA PRO A 418 -14.43 -15.52 18.05
C PRO A 418 -15.21 -16.78 17.67
N ASP A 419 -14.51 -17.89 17.40
CA ASP A 419 -15.17 -19.19 17.21
C ASP A 419 -15.50 -19.88 18.55
N SER A 420 -14.86 -19.44 19.66
CA SER A 420 -15.21 -19.79 21.01
C SER A 420 -15.29 -18.56 21.91
N THR A 421 -16.28 -18.53 22.79
CA THR A 421 -16.44 -17.51 23.83
C THR A 421 -15.78 -17.90 25.16
N ASP A 422 -15.01 -18.98 25.18
CA ASP A 422 -14.25 -19.42 26.35
C ASP A 422 -13.20 -18.38 26.75
N ARG A 423 -12.68 -18.52 27.96
CA ARG A 423 -11.64 -17.62 28.45
C ARG A 423 -10.31 -17.90 27.76
N THR A 424 -9.57 -16.84 27.58
CA THR A 424 -8.22 -16.94 27.06
C THR A 424 -7.27 -17.49 28.12
N ILE A 425 -6.40 -18.38 27.70
CA ILE A 425 -5.32 -18.94 28.52
C ILE A 425 -4.01 -18.58 27.83
N SER A 426 -3.14 -17.85 28.52
CA SER A 426 -1.81 -17.51 28.06
C SER A 426 -0.78 -18.24 28.89
N VAL A 427 0.06 -19.04 28.26
CA VAL A 427 1.25 -19.65 28.87
C VAL A 427 2.43 -18.81 28.44
N GLN A 428 2.99 -18.04 29.36
CA GLN A 428 3.98 -17.01 29.06
C GLN A 428 5.23 -17.59 28.39
N GLY A 429 5.60 -17.02 27.25
CA GLY A 429 6.75 -17.46 26.48
C GLY A 429 6.54 -18.70 25.61
N ASP A 430 5.39 -19.35 25.72
CA ASP A 430 5.08 -20.60 25.01
C ASP A 430 3.92 -20.43 24.01
N PHE A 431 2.66 -20.35 24.48
CA PHE A 431 1.50 -20.27 23.59
C PHE A 431 0.28 -19.64 24.28
N ASN A 432 -0.74 -19.32 23.47
CA ASN A 432 -2.08 -18.97 23.92
C ASN A 432 -3.08 -20.06 23.49
N THR A 433 -4.10 -20.28 24.31
CA THR A 433 -5.17 -21.25 24.05
C THR A 433 -6.47 -20.80 24.74
N GLY A 434 -7.48 -21.68 24.84
CA GLY A 434 -8.81 -21.28 25.29
C GLY A 434 -9.55 -20.54 24.19
N GLY A 435 -10.28 -19.49 24.50
CA GLY A 435 -10.92 -18.60 23.52
C GLY A 435 -10.01 -17.46 23.04
N TYR A 436 -10.45 -16.73 22.04
CA TYR A 436 -9.74 -15.58 21.52
C TYR A 436 -9.83 -14.38 22.48
N ALA A 437 -8.68 -13.80 22.86
CA ALA A 437 -8.62 -12.69 23.82
C ALA A 437 -9.33 -11.41 23.35
N GLY A 438 -9.33 -11.16 22.04
CA GLY A 438 -10.01 -10.01 21.44
C GLY A 438 -11.52 -10.12 21.47
N GLN A 439 -12.08 -11.30 21.69
CA GLN A 439 -13.50 -11.60 21.65
C GLN A 439 -14.19 -11.03 20.40
N GLU A 440 -15.43 -10.56 20.49
CA GLU A 440 -16.11 -9.89 19.38
C GLU A 440 -15.65 -8.44 19.23
N SER A 441 -15.37 -8.02 18.00
CA SER A 441 -15.16 -6.60 17.70
C SER A 441 -15.85 -6.21 16.39
N ARG A 442 -16.46 -5.04 16.38
CA ARG A 442 -17.12 -4.44 15.21
C ARG A 442 -16.68 -2.99 15.09
N ASP A 443 -16.09 -2.66 13.97
CA ASP A 443 -15.59 -1.33 13.66
C ASP A 443 -16.31 -0.75 12.46
N HIS A 444 -16.85 0.45 12.62
CA HIS A 444 -17.59 1.17 11.59
C HIS A 444 -16.96 2.52 11.32
N THR A 445 -16.05 2.56 10.37
CA THR A 445 -15.37 3.78 9.97
C THR A 445 -16.08 4.46 8.81
N THR A 446 -16.33 5.78 8.94
CA THR A 446 -16.83 6.64 7.87
C THR A 446 -15.83 7.75 7.63
N ARG A 447 -15.40 7.91 6.37
CA ARG A 447 -14.44 8.95 5.95
C ARG A 447 -15.06 9.84 4.90
N LEU A 448 -14.94 11.15 5.08
CA LEU A 448 -15.28 12.17 4.11
C LEU A 448 -14.02 12.95 3.77
N GLU A 449 -13.75 13.14 2.49
CA GLU A 449 -12.64 13.95 2.04
C GLU A 449 -13.10 14.90 0.94
N PHE A 450 -12.75 16.17 1.10
CA PHE A 450 -12.96 17.22 0.11
C PHE A 450 -11.63 17.89 -0.21
N TRP A 451 -11.34 18.05 -1.49
CA TRP A 451 -10.14 18.68 -1.98
C TRP A 451 -10.44 19.60 -3.15
N ASN A 452 -9.95 20.85 -3.10
CA ASN A 452 -9.99 21.78 -4.21
C ASN A 452 -8.61 22.35 -4.49
N ILE A 453 -8.20 22.33 -5.75
CA ILE A 453 -6.90 22.84 -6.21
C ILE A 453 -7.14 23.73 -7.42
N THR A 454 -6.51 24.91 -7.40
CA THR A 454 -6.42 25.79 -8.57
C THR A 454 -4.96 25.90 -8.99
N THR A 455 -4.70 25.67 -10.26
CA THR A 455 -3.40 25.88 -10.89
C THR A 455 -3.47 27.05 -11.85
N LEU A 456 -2.54 28.00 -11.70
CA LEU A 456 -2.41 29.19 -12.55
C LEU A 456 -1.04 29.16 -13.25
N SER A 457 -1.03 29.30 -14.56
CA SER A 457 0.20 29.44 -15.35
C SER A 457 0.34 30.88 -15.83
N LYS A 458 1.41 31.59 -15.41
CA LYS A 458 1.66 32.97 -15.81
C LYS A 458 3.14 33.18 -16.15
N GLY A 459 3.46 33.27 -17.45
CA GLY A 459 4.82 33.38 -17.93
C GLY A 459 5.68 32.19 -17.48
N THR A 460 6.68 32.42 -16.63
CA THR A 460 7.59 31.40 -16.11
C THR A 460 7.16 30.82 -14.77
N HIS A 461 6.00 31.20 -14.25
CA HIS A 461 5.46 30.77 -12.96
C HIS A 461 4.30 29.80 -13.14
N ALA A 462 4.29 28.74 -12.32
CA ALA A 462 3.18 27.81 -12.18
C ALA A 462 2.73 27.80 -10.72
N ILE A 463 1.71 28.61 -10.43
CA ILE A 463 1.20 28.81 -9.07
C ILE A 463 0.08 27.81 -8.81
N LYS A 464 0.16 27.12 -7.69
CA LYS A 464 -0.89 26.22 -7.19
C LYS A 464 -1.35 26.68 -5.82
N PHE A 465 -2.63 26.64 -5.58
CA PHE A 465 -3.19 26.82 -4.23
C PHE A 465 -4.43 25.97 -4.06
N GLY A 466 -4.72 25.60 -2.83
CA GLY A 466 -5.86 24.72 -2.59
C GLY A 466 -6.15 24.50 -1.12
N THR A 467 -7.23 23.77 -0.89
CA THR A 467 -7.69 23.34 0.43
C THR A 467 -7.98 21.86 0.43
N ARG A 468 -7.80 21.23 1.58
CA ARG A 468 -8.18 19.86 1.86
C ARG A 468 -8.87 19.78 3.22
N LEU A 469 -10.03 19.15 3.25
CA LEU A 469 -10.82 18.90 4.45
C LEU A 469 -11.07 17.40 4.57
N ARG A 470 -10.91 16.85 5.78
CA ARG A 470 -11.20 15.45 6.06
C ARG A 470 -11.99 15.33 7.36
N ASP A 471 -12.99 14.47 7.36
CA ASP A 471 -13.73 14.03 8.55
C ASP A 471 -13.65 12.51 8.64
N ASN A 472 -13.20 12.02 9.77
CA ASN A 472 -12.99 10.60 10.05
C ASN A 472 -13.78 10.25 11.30
N ARG A 473 -14.81 9.46 11.15
CA ARG A 473 -15.66 9.00 12.25
C ARG A 473 -15.54 7.50 12.37
N ASP A 474 -15.24 7.05 13.58
CA ASP A 474 -15.05 5.67 13.95
C ASP A 474 -16.01 5.34 15.10
N ALA A 475 -16.84 4.33 14.90
CA ALA A 475 -17.75 3.79 15.92
C ALA A 475 -17.39 2.32 16.12
N ASN A 476 -16.76 2.05 17.24
CA ASN A 476 -16.21 0.74 17.55
C ASN A 476 -16.93 0.11 18.73
N PHE A 477 -17.27 -1.17 18.57
CA PHE A 477 -17.73 -2.07 19.64
C PHE A 477 -16.65 -3.10 19.87
N THR A 478 -16.33 -3.43 21.13
CA THR A 478 -15.50 -4.59 21.47
C THR A 478 -15.77 -5.01 22.91
N ASN A 479 -15.91 -6.32 23.09
CA ASN A 479 -15.97 -6.96 24.40
C ASN A 479 -14.66 -7.69 24.73
N SER A 480 -13.54 -7.20 24.17
CA SER A 480 -12.20 -7.76 24.42
C SER A 480 -11.95 -7.90 25.92
N ASN A 481 -11.52 -9.10 26.33
CA ASN A 481 -11.23 -9.48 27.71
C ASN A 481 -12.42 -9.38 28.72
N PHE A 482 -13.66 -9.22 28.25
CA PHE A 482 -14.82 -9.23 29.18
C PHE A 482 -15.04 -10.63 29.77
N ASN A 483 -14.72 -11.69 29.03
CA ASN A 483 -14.77 -13.06 29.54
C ASN A 483 -13.59 -13.37 30.48
N GLY A 484 -12.55 -12.57 30.44
CA GLY A 484 -11.33 -12.73 31.20
C GLY A 484 -10.28 -13.63 30.58
N ALA A 485 -9.07 -13.50 31.10
CA ALA A 485 -7.91 -14.25 30.66
C ALA A 485 -7.08 -14.72 31.87
N PHE A 486 -6.58 -15.95 31.81
CA PHE A 486 -5.61 -16.50 32.73
C PHE A 486 -4.22 -16.48 32.12
N SER A 487 -3.23 -16.00 32.86
CA SER A 487 -1.83 -16.04 32.43
C SER A 487 -1.04 -16.89 33.39
N PHE A 488 -0.50 -18.00 32.87
CA PHE A 488 0.38 -18.89 33.62
C PHE A 488 1.84 -18.51 33.34
N ALA A 489 2.68 -18.58 34.38
CA ALA A 489 4.07 -18.19 34.30
C ALA A 489 4.89 -19.14 33.39
N ASN A 490 4.49 -20.39 33.31
CA ASN A 490 5.13 -21.44 32.54
C ASN A 490 4.14 -22.58 32.22
N TYR A 491 4.60 -23.54 31.42
CA TYR A 491 3.81 -24.67 30.97
C TYR A 491 3.45 -25.64 32.08
N GLU A 492 4.35 -25.88 33.07
CA GLU A 492 4.14 -26.80 34.16
C GLU A 492 2.98 -26.39 35.04
N ASP A 493 2.86 -25.10 35.36
CA ASP A 493 1.74 -24.56 36.15
C ASP A 493 0.40 -24.72 35.39
N TYR A 494 0.38 -24.41 34.07
CA TYR A 494 -0.79 -24.67 33.26
C TYR A 494 -1.19 -26.16 33.22
N LEU A 495 -0.22 -27.05 32.95
CA LEU A 495 -0.49 -28.46 32.87
C LEU A 495 -0.97 -29.06 34.21
N GLY A 496 -0.35 -28.65 35.31
CA GLY A 496 -0.77 -29.07 36.66
C GLY A 496 -2.20 -28.64 36.99
N MET A 497 -2.55 -27.41 36.66
CA MET A 497 -3.91 -26.88 36.77
C MET A 497 -4.89 -27.66 35.88
N ALA A 498 -4.62 -27.80 34.59
CA ALA A 498 -5.50 -28.45 33.62
C ALA A 498 -5.78 -29.92 33.99
N ASN A 499 -4.75 -30.71 34.28
CA ASN A 499 -4.88 -32.13 34.66
C ASN A 499 -5.61 -32.31 36.00
N GLY A 500 -5.38 -31.40 36.98
CA GLY A 500 -6.07 -31.44 38.27
C GLY A 500 -7.56 -31.16 38.12
N LEU A 501 -7.95 -30.16 37.37
CA LEU A 501 -9.36 -29.83 37.08
C LEU A 501 -10.06 -30.97 36.34
N GLU A 502 -9.40 -31.60 35.36
CA GLU A 502 -9.92 -32.77 34.63
C GLU A 502 -10.12 -33.99 35.57
N SER A 503 -9.26 -34.13 36.59
CA SER A 503 -9.36 -35.17 37.61
C SER A 503 -10.47 -34.86 38.66
N GLY A 504 -11.20 -33.73 38.52
CA GLY A 504 -12.29 -33.31 39.37
C GLY A 504 -11.85 -32.57 40.64
N GLN A 505 -10.59 -32.15 40.74
CA GLN A 505 -10.13 -31.24 41.77
C GLN A 505 -10.68 -29.82 41.52
N THR A 506 -10.80 -29.03 42.57
CA THR A 506 -11.28 -27.66 42.40
C THR A 506 -10.13 -26.68 42.11
N PHE A 507 -10.46 -25.54 41.52
CA PHE A 507 -9.46 -24.49 41.27
C PHE A 507 -8.77 -24.07 42.58
N ALA A 508 -9.54 -23.90 43.68
CA ALA A 508 -8.97 -23.53 44.96
C ALA A 508 -7.97 -24.54 45.52
N ASP A 509 -8.19 -25.82 45.27
CA ASP A 509 -7.27 -26.90 45.75
C ASP A 509 -5.94 -26.87 44.96
N LEU A 510 -6.01 -26.53 43.69
CA LEU A 510 -4.86 -26.55 42.74
C LEU A 510 -4.04 -25.27 42.76
N GLN A 511 -4.69 -24.15 43.04
CA GLN A 511 -4.10 -22.81 42.95
C GLN A 511 -2.81 -22.62 43.78
N PRO A 512 -2.66 -23.18 45.02
CA PRO A 512 -1.41 -22.99 45.78
C PRO A 512 -0.16 -23.58 45.07
N ALA A 513 -0.36 -24.58 44.22
CA ALA A 513 0.74 -25.29 43.55
C ALA A 513 0.88 -24.88 42.08
N TYR A 514 -0.24 -24.64 41.41
CA TYR A 514 -0.32 -24.47 39.96
C TYR A 514 -1.16 -23.24 39.55
N GLY A 515 -1.33 -22.26 40.42
CA GLY A 515 -2.14 -21.08 40.14
C GLY A 515 -1.58 -20.22 38.99
N PRO A 516 -2.45 -19.48 38.28
CA PRO A 516 -2.01 -18.53 37.29
C PRO A 516 -1.21 -17.41 37.94
N ALA A 517 -0.21 -16.90 37.20
CA ALA A 517 0.58 -15.74 37.60
C ALA A 517 -0.29 -14.45 37.67
N SER A 518 -1.26 -14.37 36.76
CA SER A 518 -2.24 -13.28 36.78
C SER A 518 -3.57 -13.70 36.16
N VAL A 519 -4.62 -12.97 36.55
CA VAL A 519 -5.94 -12.99 35.93
C VAL A 519 -6.30 -11.58 35.50
N SER A 520 -6.82 -11.42 34.29
CA SER A 520 -7.29 -10.13 33.82
C SER A 520 -8.71 -10.24 33.28
N TYR A 521 -9.48 -9.17 33.42
CA TYR A 521 -10.80 -9.04 32.79
C TYR A 521 -11.18 -7.57 32.63
N ALA A 522 -12.11 -7.29 31.70
CA ALA A 522 -12.62 -5.95 31.45
C ALA A 522 -14.04 -5.79 31.99
N THR A 523 -14.40 -4.58 32.37
CA THR A 523 -15.76 -4.19 32.76
C THR A 523 -16.10 -2.82 32.19
N GLY A 524 -17.40 -2.47 32.12
CA GLY A 524 -17.85 -1.16 31.64
C GLY A 524 -18.57 -1.21 30.31
N GLN A 525 -18.42 -0.16 29.49
CA GLN A 525 -19.09 -0.05 28.20
C GLN A 525 -18.27 -0.67 27.07
N GLU A 526 -18.91 -1.45 26.23
CA GLU A 526 -18.30 -2.14 25.08
C GLU A 526 -18.15 -1.24 23.86
N SER A 527 -18.88 -0.12 23.80
CA SER A 527 -18.89 0.78 22.63
C SER A 527 -18.20 2.10 22.92
N ALA A 528 -17.39 2.55 21.95
CA ALA A 528 -16.76 3.86 21.96
C ALA A 528 -16.84 4.50 20.58
N VAL A 529 -16.85 5.82 20.50
CA VAL A 529 -16.90 6.59 19.25
C VAL A 529 -15.81 7.64 19.27
N ALA A 530 -15.11 7.79 18.15
CA ALA A 530 -14.16 8.86 17.92
C ALA A 530 -14.51 9.61 16.62
N ASN A 531 -14.30 10.92 16.61
CA ASN A 531 -14.50 11.76 15.44
C ASN A 531 -13.32 12.73 15.29
N MET A 532 -12.66 12.69 14.15
CA MET A 532 -11.46 13.46 13.86
C MET A 532 -11.66 14.29 12.60
N PHE A 533 -11.57 15.61 12.74
CA PHE A 533 -11.62 16.55 11.63
C PHE A 533 -10.26 17.22 11.44
N ASP A 534 -9.77 17.27 10.20
CA ASP A 534 -8.57 18.02 9.83
C ASP A 534 -8.80 18.90 8.60
N ALA A 535 -8.13 20.04 8.59
CA ALA A 535 -8.17 21.03 7.54
C ALA A 535 -6.77 21.46 7.12
N ALA A 536 -6.58 21.70 5.83
CA ALA A 536 -5.34 22.24 5.31
C ALA A 536 -5.56 23.26 4.20
N LEU A 537 -4.69 24.28 4.16
CA LEU A 537 -4.57 25.26 3.09
C LEU A 537 -3.13 25.25 2.57
N PHE A 538 -2.93 25.41 1.28
CA PHE A 538 -1.58 25.54 0.73
C PHE A 538 -1.52 26.50 -0.45
N ALA A 539 -0.33 27.05 -0.64
CA ALA A 539 0.05 27.79 -1.83
C ALA A 539 1.50 27.47 -2.21
N GLN A 540 1.77 27.34 -3.51
CA GLN A 540 3.09 27.00 -4.05
C GLN A 540 3.31 27.72 -5.37
N ASP A 541 4.53 28.14 -5.64
CA ASP A 541 4.98 28.62 -6.94
C ASP A 541 6.17 27.79 -7.44
N ASP A 542 6.06 27.26 -8.65
CA ASP A 542 7.14 26.63 -9.38
C ASP A 542 7.64 27.65 -10.43
N TRP A 543 8.77 28.32 -10.12
CA TRP A 543 9.33 29.39 -10.93
C TRP A 543 10.49 28.89 -11.80
N LYS A 544 10.30 28.88 -13.07
CA LYS A 544 11.36 28.61 -14.03
C LYS A 544 12.16 29.89 -14.33
N VAL A 545 13.18 30.11 -13.50
CA VAL A 545 14.04 31.29 -13.59
C VAL A 545 14.71 31.40 -14.96
N ASN A 546 15.18 30.29 -15.50
CA ASN A 546 15.76 30.15 -16.82
C ASN A 546 15.75 28.68 -17.28
N PRO A 547 16.13 28.35 -18.52
CA PRO A 547 16.09 26.96 -19.01
C PRO A 547 16.94 25.94 -18.25
N LYS A 548 17.83 26.39 -17.34
CA LYS A 548 18.69 25.55 -16.51
C LYS A 548 18.29 25.50 -15.04
N LEU A 549 17.45 26.42 -14.59
CA LEU A 549 17.13 26.56 -13.16
C LEU A 549 15.65 26.70 -12.94
N THR A 550 15.08 25.81 -12.17
CA THR A 550 13.74 25.91 -11.59
C THR A 550 13.86 26.01 -10.07
N LEU A 551 13.13 26.93 -9.47
CA LEU A 551 12.97 27.09 -8.03
C LEU A 551 11.51 26.83 -7.70
N SER A 552 11.28 26.13 -6.60
CA SER A 552 9.93 25.89 -6.07
C SER A 552 9.88 26.32 -4.63
N GLY A 553 8.84 27.08 -4.27
CA GLY A 553 8.57 27.50 -2.91
C GLY A 553 7.10 27.38 -2.58
N GLY A 554 6.79 26.85 -1.39
CA GLY A 554 5.41 26.69 -0.97
C GLY A 554 5.25 26.77 0.53
N LEU A 555 4.05 27.10 0.95
CA LEU A 555 3.62 27.15 2.34
C LEU A 555 2.33 26.36 2.47
N ARG A 556 2.26 25.54 3.50
CA ARG A 556 1.08 24.78 3.87
C ARG A 556 0.75 25.07 5.33
N TRP A 557 -0.50 25.29 5.63
CA TRP A 557 -1.05 25.37 6.98
C TRP A 557 -1.98 24.18 7.21
N GLU A 558 -1.88 23.58 8.40
CA GLU A 558 -2.70 22.45 8.79
C GLU A 558 -3.24 22.66 10.21
N ALA A 559 -4.42 22.09 10.46
CA ALA A 559 -5.02 22.07 11.79
C ALA A 559 -5.89 20.84 11.96
N GLN A 560 -5.99 20.35 13.19
CA GLN A 560 -6.73 19.17 13.58
C GLN A 560 -7.48 19.43 14.88
N ASN A 561 -8.69 18.88 15.04
CA ASN A 561 -9.37 18.91 16.33
C ASN A 561 -8.72 17.91 17.33
N HIS A 562 -9.11 17.97 18.60
CA HIS A 562 -8.64 17.13 19.73
C HIS A 562 -7.15 17.25 20.10
N ILE A 563 -6.41 18.14 19.47
CA ILE A 563 -5.08 18.58 19.91
C ILE A 563 -5.07 20.10 20.10
N ALA A 564 -4.18 20.58 20.97
CA ALA A 564 -4.11 22.01 21.27
C ALA A 564 -3.44 22.83 20.16
N ASP A 565 -2.63 22.20 19.33
CA ASP A 565 -1.87 22.84 18.26
C ASP A 565 -2.71 23.04 17.00
N HIS A 566 -2.80 24.30 16.54
CA HIS A 566 -3.48 24.69 15.31
C HIS A 566 -2.59 25.57 14.42
N ASN A 567 -1.29 25.65 14.73
CA ASN A 567 -0.34 26.53 14.05
C ASN A 567 0.69 25.77 13.22
N ASP A 568 0.30 24.66 12.63
CA ASP A 568 1.17 23.77 11.86
C ASP A 568 1.51 24.38 10.49
N TRP A 569 2.48 25.28 10.46
CA TRP A 569 2.98 25.91 9.25
C TRP A 569 4.14 25.12 8.66
N ALA A 570 3.97 24.58 7.46
CA ALA A 570 4.95 23.75 6.75
C ALA A 570 5.54 24.48 5.54
N PRO A 571 6.57 25.32 5.71
CA PRO A 571 7.29 25.87 4.58
C PRO A 571 8.11 24.79 3.88
N ARG A 572 8.17 24.89 2.54
CA ARG A 572 8.91 23.96 1.68
C ARG A 572 9.57 24.72 0.56
N ALA A 573 10.80 24.33 0.24
CA ALA A 573 11.56 24.90 -0.86
C ALA A 573 12.34 23.81 -1.58
N SER A 574 12.45 23.93 -2.90
CA SER A 574 13.28 23.03 -3.69
C SER A 574 13.83 23.71 -4.94
N PHE A 575 14.89 23.13 -5.51
CA PHE A 575 15.46 23.59 -6.76
C PHE A 575 15.86 22.43 -7.67
N ALA A 576 15.92 22.68 -8.96
CA ALA A 576 16.50 21.81 -9.97
C ALA A 576 17.42 22.61 -10.88
N TYR A 577 18.71 22.22 -10.95
CA TYR A 577 19.72 22.94 -11.72
C TYR A 577 20.46 22.02 -12.69
N ALA A 578 20.43 22.36 -13.97
CA ALA A 578 21.18 21.67 -15.01
C ALA A 578 22.64 22.12 -15.04
N LEU A 579 23.56 21.20 -14.77
CA LEU A 579 25.00 21.44 -14.83
C LEU A 579 25.53 21.55 -16.26
N ASP A 580 24.90 20.87 -17.19
CA ASP A 580 25.24 20.82 -18.61
C ASP A 580 24.05 21.15 -19.50
N GLY A 581 24.27 21.20 -20.82
CA GLY A 581 23.21 21.61 -21.74
C GLY A 581 22.97 23.12 -21.71
N ASN A 582 22.11 23.62 -22.59
CA ASN A 582 21.67 25.02 -22.61
C ASN A 582 20.13 25.13 -22.70
N GLY A 583 19.43 24.00 -22.59
CA GLY A 583 17.96 23.93 -22.68
C GLY A 583 17.42 24.24 -24.08
N LYS A 584 18.27 24.69 -25.04
CA LYS A 584 17.88 25.03 -26.41
C LYS A 584 18.43 24.04 -27.43
N ASP A 585 19.75 23.97 -27.56
CA ASP A 585 20.41 23.19 -28.60
C ASP A 585 21.09 21.92 -28.06
N LYS A 586 21.44 21.90 -26.77
CA LYS A 586 22.06 20.74 -26.12
C LYS A 586 21.14 20.21 -25.03
N LYS A 587 20.73 18.93 -25.17
CA LYS A 587 19.95 18.24 -24.13
C LYS A 587 20.73 18.19 -22.82
N THR A 588 20.06 18.48 -21.73
CA THR A 588 20.59 18.32 -20.38
C THR A 588 20.84 16.83 -20.10
N LYS A 589 22.01 16.51 -19.55
CA LYS A 589 22.38 15.16 -19.14
C LYS A 589 22.64 15.05 -17.64
N THR A 590 22.94 16.17 -16.97
CA THR A 590 23.26 16.20 -15.55
C THR A 590 22.45 17.26 -14.86
N VAL A 591 21.70 16.85 -13.81
CA VAL A 591 20.90 17.75 -12.97
C VAL A 591 21.24 17.51 -11.51
N ILE A 592 21.39 18.59 -10.77
CA ILE A 592 21.37 18.57 -9.30
C ILE A 592 20.01 19.07 -8.86
N ARG A 593 19.39 18.33 -7.93
CA ARG A 593 18.18 18.75 -7.23
C ARG A 593 18.45 18.82 -5.75
N GLY A 594 17.74 19.69 -5.07
CA GLY A 594 17.73 19.73 -3.63
C GLY A 594 16.43 20.31 -3.12
N GLY A 595 16.07 19.95 -1.91
CA GLY A 595 14.88 20.47 -1.26
C GLY A 595 14.96 20.33 0.25
N TYR A 596 14.17 21.16 0.91
CA TYR A 596 13.98 21.16 2.36
C TYR A 596 12.52 21.47 2.65
N GLY A 597 11.95 20.80 3.65
CA GLY A 597 10.58 21.06 4.04
C GLY A 597 10.20 20.47 5.38
N PHE A 598 9.15 21.07 5.94
CA PHE A 598 8.48 20.62 7.16
C PHE A 598 7.23 19.83 6.77
N PHE A 599 6.97 18.76 7.53
CA PHE A 599 5.82 17.88 7.35
C PHE A 599 5.24 17.54 8.71
N PHE A 600 3.94 17.72 8.86
CA PHE A 600 3.23 17.38 10.07
C PHE A 600 2.50 16.05 9.91
N ASP A 601 2.55 15.20 10.94
CA ASP A 601 1.76 13.99 11.01
C ASP A 601 0.48 14.22 11.81
N ARG A 602 -0.43 13.25 11.78
CA ARG A 602 -1.74 13.37 12.41
C ARG A 602 -1.79 12.60 13.72
N PHE A 603 -2.48 13.18 14.70
CA PHE A 603 -3.00 12.40 15.82
C PHE A 603 -4.09 11.46 15.30
N ASN A 604 -3.96 10.17 15.50
CA ASN A 604 -4.82 9.19 14.85
C ASN A 604 -6.18 9.03 15.54
N THR A 605 -7.23 8.71 14.78
CA THR A 605 -8.56 8.40 15.29
C THR A 605 -8.53 7.22 16.27
N SER A 606 -7.66 6.22 16.05
CA SER A 606 -7.45 5.09 16.95
C SER A 606 -6.93 5.49 18.33
N ASN A 607 -6.05 6.50 18.42
CA ASN A 607 -5.59 7.03 19.71
C ASN A 607 -6.74 7.71 20.47
N LEU A 608 -7.58 8.48 19.77
CA LEU A 608 -8.76 9.10 20.35
C LEU A 608 -9.78 8.05 20.80
N LEU A 609 -9.97 6.99 20.01
CA LEU A 609 -10.82 5.87 20.37
C LEU A 609 -10.32 5.17 21.64
N THR A 610 -9.00 4.96 21.77
CA THR A 610 -8.36 4.42 22.96
C THR A 610 -8.64 5.28 24.20
N ILE A 611 -8.50 6.61 24.09
CA ILE A 611 -8.83 7.55 25.18
C ILE A 611 -10.30 7.42 25.57
N ASN A 612 -11.19 7.47 24.58
CA ASN A 612 -12.63 7.43 24.85
C ASN A 612 -13.05 6.10 25.48
N ARG A 613 -12.44 4.99 25.00
CA ARG A 613 -12.69 3.64 25.55
C ARG A 613 -12.19 3.50 26.97
N ALA A 614 -10.96 3.89 27.26
CA ALA A 614 -10.37 3.78 28.60
C ALA A 614 -11.15 4.57 29.66
N ASN A 615 -11.85 5.63 29.26
CA ASN A 615 -12.74 6.37 30.16
C ASN A 615 -14.09 5.67 30.39
N LEU A 616 -14.46 4.69 29.58
CA LEU A 616 -15.74 3.95 29.64
C LEU A 616 -15.57 2.50 30.10
N GLN A 617 -14.36 1.95 30.01
CA GLN A 617 -14.01 0.59 30.39
C GLN A 617 -12.96 0.60 31.50
N GLN A 618 -12.94 -0.44 32.30
CA GLN A 618 -11.89 -0.68 33.28
C GLN A 618 -11.27 -2.05 33.02
N GLN A 619 -9.96 -2.10 32.90
CA GLN A 619 -9.17 -3.31 32.90
C GLN A 619 -8.79 -3.63 34.33
N ILE A 620 -9.12 -4.85 34.78
CA ILE A 620 -8.79 -5.38 36.09
C ILE A 620 -7.71 -6.41 35.89
N VAL A 621 -6.59 -6.29 36.58
CA VAL A 621 -5.51 -7.26 36.57
C VAL A 621 -5.20 -7.65 37.99
N LEU A 622 -5.29 -8.94 38.30
CA LEU A 622 -5.02 -9.50 39.62
C LEU A 622 -3.73 -10.33 39.50
N ASN A 623 -2.66 -9.87 40.11
CA ASN A 623 -1.38 -10.61 40.15
C ASN A 623 -1.45 -11.62 41.30
N ALA A 624 -0.92 -12.83 41.08
CA ALA A 624 -1.00 -13.97 41.98
C ALA A 624 -2.41 -14.06 42.59
N PRO A 625 -3.45 -14.28 41.78
CA PRO A 625 -4.83 -14.21 42.19
C PRO A 625 -5.14 -15.26 43.28
N ASP A 626 -5.95 -14.89 44.26
CA ASP A 626 -6.54 -15.81 45.22
C ASP A 626 -8.03 -15.90 44.92
N CYS A 627 -8.46 -17.01 44.33
CA CYS A 627 -9.86 -17.25 43.97
C CYS A 627 -10.39 -18.42 44.78
N THR A 628 -11.36 -18.16 45.66
CA THR A 628 -12.00 -19.19 46.49
C THR A 628 -13.03 -20.02 45.72
N SER A 629 -12.72 -20.37 44.47
CA SER A 629 -13.64 -21.04 43.57
C SER A 629 -13.60 -22.54 43.71
N THR A 630 -14.74 -23.17 43.89
CA THR A 630 -14.90 -24.64 43.81
C THR A 630 -15.17 -25.15 42.41
N ALA A 631 -14.97 -24.31 41.39
CA ALA A 631 -15.13 -24.69 40.01
C ALA A 631 -14.08 -25.73 39.60
N THR A 632 -14.48 -26.66 38.75
CA THR A 632 -13.62 -27.69 38.12
C THR A 632 -13.32 -27.35 36.67
N SER A 633 -13.54 -26.12 36.27
CA SER A 633 -13.20 -25.60 34.94
C SER A 633 -12.81 -24.13 35.05
N LEU A 634 -11.81 -23.68 34.29
CA LEU A 634 -11.38 -22.29 34.24
C LEU A 634 -12.52 -21.35 33.77
N ASN A 635 -13.38 -21.82 32.86
CA ASN A 635 -14.50 -21.06 32.33
C ASN A 635 -15.62 -20.82 33.37
N ALA A 636 -15.71 -21.67 34.38
CA ALA A 636 -16.76 -21.59 35.41
C ALA A 636 -16.40 -20.71 36.65
N ILE A 637 -15.17 -20.18 36.68
CA ILE A 637 -14.69 -19.38 37.81
C ILE A 637 -15.35 -17.99 37.75
N ASP A 638 -15.92 -17.51 38.82
CA ASP A 638 -16.37 -16.12 38.93
C ASP A 638 -15.15 -15.23 39.26
N LEU A 639 -14.63 -14.52 38.24
CA LEU A 639 -13.44 -13.68 38.40
C LEU A 639 -13.65 -12.48 39.34
N THR A 640 -14.89 -12.09 39.60
CA THR A 640 -15.22 -11.01 40.56
C THR A 640 -15.00 -11.40 42.00
N THR A 641 -14.89 -12.72 42.28
CA THR A 641 -14.60 -13.26 43.63
C THR A 641 -13.11 -13.42 43.88
N CYS A 642 -12.27 -13.20 42.90
CA CYS A 642 -10.82 -13.32 43.01
C CYS A 642 -10.23 -12.05 43.63
N SER A 643 -9.21 -12.20 44.48
CA SER A 643 -8.40 -11.12 45.04
C SER A 643 -6.93 -11.31 44.65
N GLY A 644 -6.17 -10.23 44.56
CA GLY A 644 -4.73 -10.32 44.28
C GLY A 644 -3.92 -10.38 45.58
N THR A 645 -2.93 -11.28 45.67
CA THR A 645 -2.00 -11.37 46.82
C THR A 645 -0.83 -10.40 46.62
N GLY A 646 -1.02 -9.14 46.87
CA GLY A 646 0.06 -8.13 46.91
C GLY A 646 -0.25 -7.11 47.97
N SER A 647 0.42 -7.22 49.11
CA SER A 647 0.49 -6.28 50.23
C SER A 647 -0.33 -5.01 50.07
N SER A 648 -1.59 -5.12 50.30
CA SER A 648 -2.55 -4.15 50.84
C SER A 648 -3.95 -4.42 50.29
N THR A 649 -4.84 -4.68 51.18
CA THR A 649 -6.30 -4.62 51.11
C THR A 649 -6.82 -3.66 49.99
N SER A 650 -6.80 -4.06 48.76
CA SER A 650 -7.62 -3.37 47.76
C SER A 650 -8.05 -4.32 46.63
N THR A 651 -9.29 -4.75 46.75
CA THR A 651 -10.16 -5.08 45.62
C THR A 651 -10.38 -3.84 44.70
N ALA A 652 -9.45 -2.93 44.69
CA ALA A 652 -9.53 -1.75 43.87
C ALA A 652 -8.84 -2.04 42.52
N SER A 653 -9.65 -2.28 41.52
CA SER A 653 -9.21 -2.08 40.15
C SER A 653 -8.53 -0.72 40.08
N THR A 654 -7.23 -0.71 39.74
CA THR A 654 -6.53 0.53 39.54
C THR A 654 -7.07 1.13 38.24
N PRO A 655 -7.82 2.24 38.26
CA PRO A 655 -8.43 2.80 37.08
C PRO A 655 -7.31 3.21 36.09
N ILE A 656 -7.45 2.78 34.88
CA ILE A 656 -6.58 3.21 33.78
C ILE A 656 -7.28 4.37 33.07
N LYS A 657 -6.61 5.51 32.99
CA LYS A 657 -7.05 6.67 32.21
C LYS A 657 -6.08 6.93 31.08
N TYR A 658 -6.60 7.19 29.89
CA TYR A 658 -5.80 7.71 28.79
C TYR A 658 -6.13 9.18 28.53
N GLU A 659 -5.12 9.97 28.22
CA GLU A 659 -5.30 11.38 27.89
C GLU A 659 -4.24 11.90 26.91
N VAL A 660 -4.55 13.02 26.27
CA VAL A 660 -3.58 13.77 25.47
C VAL A 660 -2.84 14.72 26.40
N SER A 661 -1.52 14.80 26.25
CA SER A 661 -0.69 15.73 27.03
C SER A 661 -1.16 17.17 26.84
N PRO A 662 -1.29 17.97 27.91
CA PRO A 662 -1.53 19.40 27.78
C PRO A 662 -0.45 20.05 26.92
N GLY A 663 -0.85 20.86 25.92
CA GLY A 663 0.10 21.46 25.00
C GLY A 663 0.69 20.50 23.96
N PHE A 664 -0.04 19.44 23.63
CA PHE A 664 0.33 18.49 22.59
C PHE A 664 0.57 19.19 21.25
N HIS A 665 1.77 19.04 20.69
CA HIS A 665 2.15 19.48 19.34
C HIS A 665 2.06 18.34 18.34
N ALA A 666 1.66 18.66 17.10
CA ALA A 666 1.63 17.65 16.03
C ALA A 666 3.04 17.09 15.76
N PRO A 667 3.19 15.76 15.59
CA PRO A 667 4.46 15.17 15.23
C PRO A 667 5.02 15.80 13.95
N THR A 668 6.22 16.35 14.03
CA THR A 668 6.84 17.12 12.94
C THR A 668 8.05 16.38 12.40
N THR A 669 8.19 16.37 11.09
CA THR A 669 9.40 15.87 10.41
C THR A 669 9.98 16.95 9.51
N GLU A 670 11.22 17.29 9.75
CA GLU A 670 12.05 18.07 8.85
C GLU A 670 12.77 17.12 7.90
N GLN A 671 12.68 17.37 6.60
CA GLN A 671 13.38 16.56 5.62
C GLN A 671 14.22 17.43 4.69
N PHE A 672 15.50 17.09 4.57
CA PHE A 672 16.42 17.62 3.58
C PHE A 672 16.76 16.51 2.58
N GLY A 673 16.72 16.82 1.29
CA GLY A 673 17.11 15.90 0.24
C GLY A 673 17.97 16.58 -0.82
N THR A 674 18.97 15.86 -1.33
CA THR A 674 19.74 16.30 -2.51
C THR A 674 20.00 15.11 -3.42
N SER A 675 19.94 15.32 -4.73
CA SER A 675 20.21 14.29 -5.71
C SER A 675 21.09 14.79 -6.84
N LEU A 676 21.93 13.90 -7.36
CA LEU A 676 22.69 14.07 -8.59
C LEU A 676 22.19 13.06 -9.61
N GLU A 677 21.62 13.56 -10.69
CA GLU A 677 21.05 12.78 -11.78
C GLU A 677 21.94 12.87 -13.00
N ARG A 678 22.31 11.72 -13.57
CA ARG A 678 23.17 11.66 -14.76
C ARG A 678 22.62 10.71 -15.81
N GLN A 679 22.34 11.23 -16.98
CA GLN A 679 22.05 10.42 -18.16
C GLN A 679 23.36 9.96 -18.80
N LEU A 680 23.67 8.66 -18.70
CA LEU A 680 24.89 8.07 -19.25
C LEU A 680 24.78 7.84 -20.75
N THR A 681 23.68 7.22 -21.17
CA THR A 681 23.33 6.96 -22.57
C THR A 681 21.93 7.44 -22.87
N ALA A 682 21.47 7.38 -24.11
CA ALA A 682 20.08 7.72 -24.45
C ALA A 682 19.05 6.88 -23.68
N GLY A 683 19.41 5.66 -23.25
CA GLY A 683 18.51 4.73 -22.55
C GLY A 683 18.87 4.47 -21.09
N THR A 684 19.89 5.13 -20.51
CA THR A 684 20.35 4.83 -19.15
C THR A 684 20.56 6.09 -18.35
N SER A 685 19.91 6.19 -17.20
CA SER A 685 20.15 7.21 -16.16
C SER A 685 20.60 6.57 -14.84
N LEU A 686 21.50 7.24 -14.16
CA LEU A 686 21.92 6.95 -12.80
C LEU A 686 21.53 8.13 -11.90
N THR A 687 21.14 7.83 -10.69
CA THR A 687 20.84 8.83 -9.66
C THR A 687 21.48 8.43 -8.35
N PHE A 688 22.12 9.39 -7.72
CA PHE A 688 22.52 9.30 -6.32
C PHE A 688 21.69 10.32 -5.54
N THR A 689 21.05 9.88 -4.45
CA THR A 689 20.28 10.75 -3.56
C THR A 689 20.74 10.56 -2.12
N TYR A 690 20.91 11.66 -1.43
CA TYR A 690 21.09 11.71 0.02
C TYR A 690 19.86 12.35 0.64
N LEU A 691 19.30 11.69 1.66
CA LEU A 691 18.18 12.18 2.46
C LEU A 691 18.58 12.23 3.92
N HIS A 692 18.24 13.32 4.57
CA HIS A 692 18.29 13.48 6.01
C HIS A 692 16.90 13.84 6.52
N SER A 693 16.40 13.06 7.49
CA SER A 693 15.11 13.33 8.14
C SER A 693 15.36 13.46 9.64
N PHE A 694 14.75 14.48 10.22
CA PHE A 694 14.77 14.73 11.66
C PHE A 694 13.33 14.91 12.14
N GLY A 695 12.87 13.99 12.99
CA GLY A 695 11.56 14.06 13.61
C GLY A 695 11.64 14.61 15.01
N VAL A 696 10.78 15.56 15.31
CA VAL A 696 10.55 16.10 16.65
C VAL A 696 9.06 15.99 16.98
N HIS A 697 8.73 16.12 18.25
CA HIS A 697 7.36 15.98 18.73
C HIS A 697 6.74 14.61 18.32
N GLN A 698 7.57 13.58 18.17
CA GLN A 698 7.07 12.26 17.83
C GLN A 698 6.27 11.69 19.00
N LEU A 699 5.18 10.97 18.65
CA LEU A 699 4.27 10.43 19.62
C LEU A 699 4.91 9.30 20.42
N VAL A 700 4.80 9.35 21.74
CA VAL A 700 5.11 8.24 22.63
C VAL A 700 4.05 8.17 23.71
N THR A 701 3.84 6.99 24.28
CA THR A 701 2.93 6.80 25.43
C THR A 701 3.78 6.67 26.69
N ARG A 702 3.40 7.39 27.73
CA ARG A 702 4.02 7.28 29.06
C ARG A 702 2.99 7.08 30.14
N ASN A 703 3.36 6.45 31.23
CA ASN A 703 2.58 6.48 32.45
C ASN A 703 2.96 7.75 33.25
N ALA A 704 2.07 8.72 33.30
CA ALA A 704 2.32 9.98 34.01
C ALA A 704 2.32 9.83 35.54
N ASN A 705 1.82 8.73 36.08
CA ASN A 705 1.78 8.38 37.52
C ASN A 705 2.73 7.21 37.86
N GLN A 706 3.87 7.12 37.20
CA GLN A 706 4.81 6.02 37.39
C GLN A 706 5.32 5.84 38.83
N ASP A 707 5.26 6.90 39.65
CA ASP A 707 5.63 6.89 41.07
C ASP A 707 4.57 6.23 41.97
N GLY A 708 3.40 5.85 41.44
CA GLY A 708 2.32 5.20 42.17
C GLY A 708 1.64 6.08 43.19
N SER A 709 1.90 7.37 43.23
CA SER A 709 1.55 8.29 44.31
C SER A 709 0.08 8.64 44.43
N SER A 710 -0.79 8.30 43.47
CA SER A 710 -2.22 8.59 43.62
C SER A 710 -3.14 7.83 42.65
N GLY A 711 -3.75 6.74 43.18
CA GLY A 711 -5.12 6.40 42.76
C GLY A 711 -5.38 5.97 41.32
N GLY A 712 -4.37 5.52 40.56
CA GLY A 712 -4.61 5.00 39.22
C GLY A 712 -3.44 5.24 38.25
N TYR A 713 -3.48 4.55 37.08
CA TYR A 713 -2.51 4.77 36.01
C TYR A 713 -3.05 5.81 35.05
N VAL A 714 -2.21 6.81 34.71
CA VAL A 714 -2.52 7.83 33.71
C VAL A 714 -1.58 7.67 32.54
N TYR A 715 -2.07 6.99 31.50
CA TYR A 715 -1.35 6.88 30.23
C TYR A 715 -1.55 8.14 29.41
N GLN A 716 -0.46 8.82 29.11
CA GLN A 716 -0.49 10.08 28.43
C GLN A 716 0.18 9.94 27.06
N PHE A 717 -0.56 10.28 26.00
CA PHE A 717 0.02 10.51 24.69
C PHE A 717 0.76 11.84 24.70
N PHE A 718 2.07 11.82 24.54
CA PHE A 718 2.86 13.04 24.59
C PHE A 718 3.89 13.13 23.44
N PRO A 719 4.21 14.37 23.02
CA PRO A 719 4.95 14.63 21.78
C PRO A 719 6.41 14.98 22.08
N GLU A 720 7.18 14.13 22.73
CA GLU A 720 8.58 14.44 23.09
C GLU A 720 9.60 13.52 22.45
N ALA A 721 9.16 12.45 21.77
CA ALA A 721 10.14 11.59 21.12
C ALA A 721 10.73 12.23 19.87
N VAL A 722 11.93 11.76 19.54
CA VAL A 722 12.70 12.23 18.38
C VAL A 722 13.18 11.05 17.54
N PHE A 723 13.38 11.28 16.25
CA PHE A 723 14.15 10.38 15.41
C PHE A 723 15.10 11.13 14.49
N LYS A 724 16.20 10.48 14.11
CA LYS A 724 17.14 10.95 13.10
C LYS A 724 17.40 9.83 12.12
N GLN A 725 17.31 10.14 10.84
CA GLN A 725 17.51 9.17 9.77
C GLN A 725 18.41 9.77 8.69
N ASN A 726 19.41 8.99 8.25
CA ASN A 726 20.24 9.30 7.11
C ASN A 726 20.12 8.19 6.08
N GLN A 727 20.00 8.54 4.81
CA GLN A 727 19.85 7.59 3.72
C GLN A 727 20.70 7.97 2.53
N ALA A 728 21.33 6.97 1.91
CA ALA A 728 21.99 7.07 0.63
C ALA A 728 21.32 6.12 -0.35
N ILE A 729 20.79 6.65 -1.46
CA ILE A 729 20.04 5.89 -2.46
C ILE A 729 20.76 5.97 -3.79
N PHE A 730 21.12 4.81 -4.37
CA PHE A 730 21.68 4.68 -5.70
C PHE A 730 20.65 4.03 -6.60
N SER A 731 20.18 4.74 -7.62
CA SER A 731 19.14 4.26 -8.52
C SER A 731 19.65 4.17 -9.96
N ILE A 732 19.23 3.12 -10.66
CA ILE A 732 19.46 2.93 -12.09
C ILE A 732 18.13 2.72 -12.80
N ASN A 733 17.95 3.43 -13.92
CA ASN A 733 16.88 3.18 -14.88
C ASN A 733 17.51 3.02 -16.25
N SER A 734 17.41 1.84 -16.83
CA SER A 734 18.15 1.50 -18.04
C SER A 734 17.32 0.69 -19.03
N LYS A 735 17.24 1.18 -20.26
CA LYS A 735 16.87 0.42 -21.43
C LYS A 735 18.15 -0.13 -22.04
N VAL A 736 18.61 -1.27 -21.49
CA VAL A 736 19.90 -1.88 -21.85
C VAL A 736 19.93 -2.25 -23.34
N THR A 737 18.83 -2.81 -23.84
CA THR A 737 18.61 -3.13 -25.24
C THR A 737 17.16 -2.85 -25.62
N LYS A 738 16.82 -3.02 -26.93
CA LYS A 738 15.40 -2.94 -27.34
C LYS A 738 14.49 -3.97 -26.64
N ASN A 739 15.09 -5.04 -26.13
CA ASN A 739 14.38 -6.16 -25.52
C ASN A 739 14.55 -6.28 -24.01
N LEU A 740 15.41 -5.46 -23.40
CA LEU A 740 15.73 -5.52 -21.97
C LEU A 740 15.64 -4.14 -21.32
N ASN A 741 14.68 -3.96 -20.42
CA ASN A 741 14.56 -2.84 -19.52
C ASN A 741 14.92 -3.29 -18.11
N LEU A 742 15.58 -2.43 -17.34
CA LEU A 742 15.96 -2.67 -15.95
C LEU A 742 15.78 -1.39 -15.15
N VAL A 743 15.11 -1.52 -14.01
CA VAL A 743 15.01 -0.49 -12.98
C VAL A 743 15.44 -1.10 -11.65
N GLY A 744 16.26 -0.40 -10.91
CA GLY A 744 16.68 -0.87 -9.61
C GLY A 744 17.23 0.24 -8.74
N PHE A 745 17.30 -0.03 -7.44
CA PHE A 745 17.99 0.83 -6.50
C PHE A 745 18.63 0.03 -5.35
N TYR A 746 19.62 0.64 -4.76
CA TYR A 746 20.20 0.25 -3.48
C TYR A 746 20.05 1.41 -2.50
N THR A 747 19.51 1.13 -1.34
CA THR A 747 19.38 2.09 -0.24
C THR A 747 20.17 1.61 0.98
N TYR A 748 21.05 2.47 1.44
CA TYR A 748 21.63 2.38 2.77
C TYR A 748 20.90 3.35 3.68
N SER A 749 20.40 2.88 4.83
CA SER A 749 19.63 3.68 5.79
C SER A 749 20.12 3.45 7.20
N ASP A 750 20.34 4.52 7.94
CA ASP A 750 20.66 4.50 9.35
C ASP A 750 19.71 5.43 10.10
N ALA A 751 18.98 4.88 11.08
CA ALA A 751 18.07 5.69 11.89
C ALA A 751 18.11 5.28 13.35
N ASN A 752 17.97 6.29 14.19
CA ASN A 752 17.87 6.18 15.63
C ASN A 752 16.67 6.97 16.14
N SER A 753 16.03 6.45 17.19
CA SER A 753 14.83 7.04 17.77
C SER A 753 14.72 6.66 19.25
N ASN A 754 14.07 7.51 20.03
CA ASN A 754 13.56 7.16 21.37
C ASN A 754 12.04 6.98 21.37
N GLY A 755 11.37 7.07 20.20
CA GLY A 755 9.95 6.84 20.00
C GLY A 755 9.63 5.43 19.50
N ASN A 756 10.26 4.39 20.05
CA ASN A 756 10.08 3.00 19.63
C ASN A 756 8.92 2.29 20.36
N GLY A 757 7.86 3.00 20.70
CA GLY A 757 6.70 2.47 21.43
C GLY A 757 6.47 3.19 22.76
N SER A 758 6.23 2.42 23.83
CA SER A 758 6.02 2.98 25.16
C SER A 758 7.35 3.32 25.84
N ALA A 759 7.36 4.39 26.60
CA ALA A 759 8.54 4.84 27.32
C ALA A 759 8.93 3.86 28.44
N SER A 760 10.20 3.44 28.46
CA SER A 760 10.75 2.63 29.57
C SER A 760 10.84 3.44 30.87
N ASN A 761 11.02 4.74 30.77
CA ASN A 761 10.99 5.68 31.89
C ASN A 761 10.19 6.92 31.46
N ALA A 762 9.11 7.19 32.18
CA ALA A 762 8.20 8.31 31.87
C ALA A 762 8.86 9.70 31.98
N TYR A 763 9.99 9.80 32.71
CA TYR A 763 10.69 11.05 32.99
C TYR A 763 12.04 11.19 32.28
N ASP A 764 12.49 10.14 31.57
CA ASP A 764 13.80 10.14 30.91
C ASP A 764 13.74 9.24 29.66
N LEU A 765 13.33 9.83 28.53
CA LEU A 765 13.28 9.16 27.23
C LEU A 765 14.64 8.87 26.60
N ASP A 766 15.73 9.49 27.11
CA ASP A 766 17.06 9.27 26.56
C ASP A 766 17.53 7.83 26.78
N GLN A 767 16.99 7.14 27.79
CA GLN A 767 17.24 5.73 28.03
C GLN A 767 16.71 4.85 26.88
N ASP A 768 15.71 5.31 26.12
CA ASP A 768 15.12 4.60 24.99
C ASP A 768 15.76 4.98 23.65
N TYR A 769 16.74 5.91 23.64
CA TYR A 769 17.41 6.31 22.41
C TYR A 769 18.31 5.19 21.88
N GLY A 770 17.96 4.68 20.70
CA GLY A 770 18.66 3.59 20.06
C GLY A 770 18.24 3.41 18.62
N ARG A 771 18.55 2.27 18.04
CA ARG A 771 18.16 1.97 16.64
C ARG A 771 16.64 2.03 16.48
N ALA A 772 16.18 2.68 15.42
CA ALA A 772 14.76 2.75 15.10
C ALA A 772 14.25 1.40 14.59
N GLY A 773 13.17 0.87 15.17
CA GLY A 773 12.62 -0.46 14.86
C GLY A 773 12.06 -0.58 13.43
N PHE A 774 11.75 0.54 12.77
CA PHE A 774 11.20 0.55 11.40
C PHE A 774 12.28 0.46 10.30
N VAL A 775 13.58 0.55 10.62
CA VAL A 775 14.64 0.70 9.63
C VAL A 775 15.26 -0.64 9.24
N GLN A 776 15.29 -0.88 7.95
CA GLN A 776 16.14 -1.89 7.30
C GLN A 776 17.39 -1.19 6.76
N ARG A 777 18.56 -1.55 7.28
CA ARG A 777 19.82 -0.86 6.99
C ARG A 777 20.20 -0.92 5.51
N ASN A 778 19.99 -2.06 4.87
CA ASN A 778 20.29 -2.26 3.46
C ASN A 778 19.05 -2.78 2.75
N THR A 779 18.70 -2.16 1.64
CA THR A 779 17.62 -2.61 0.75
C THR A 779 18.13 -2.58 -0.69
N VAL A 780 18.04 -3.70 -1.38
CA VAL A 780 18.31 -3.84 -2.81
C VAL A 780 17.00 -4.21 -3.50
N PHE A 781 16.65 -3.47 -4.52
CA PHE A 781 15.51 -3.74 -5.37
C PHE A 781 15.92 -3.77 -6.83
N VAL A 782 15.44 -4.76 -7.59
CA VAL A 782 15.64 -4.85 -9.03
C VAL A 782 14.40 -5.43 -9.70
N ILE A 783 13.93 -4.75 -10.74
CA ILE A 783 12.89 -5.24 -11.64
C ILE A 783 13.42 -5.18 -13.06
N ALA A 784 13.16 -6.22 -13.85
CA ALA A 784 13.51 -6.20 -15.25
C ALA A 784 12.42 -6.81 -16.15
N ASN A 785 12.46 -6.41 -17.43
CA ASN A 785 11.59 -6.93 -18.47
C ASN A 785 12.46 -7.37 -19.63
N TYR A 786 12.53 -8.67 -19.88
CA TYR A 786 13.26 -9.23 -21.00
C TYR A 786 12.31 -9.92 -21.99
N SER A 787 12.26 -9.40 -23.22
CA SER A 787 11.50 -9.98 -24.33
C SER A 787 12.44 -10.87 -25.15
N ALA A 788 12.36 -12.18 -24.94
CA ALA A 788 13.13 -13.19 -25.65
C ALA A 788 12.54 -13.48 -27.05
N PRO A 789 13.29 -14.21 -27.94
CA PRO A 789 12.76 -14.74 -29.19
C PRO A 789 11.47 -15.56 -28.96
N TRP A 790 10.68 -15.74 -30.03
CA TRP A 790 9.40 -16.47 -30.04
C TRP A 790 8.29 -15.85 -29.16
N GLY A 791 8.46 -14.57 -28.72
CA GLY A 791 7.46 -13.86 -27.92
C GLY A 791 7.37 -14.29 -26.47
N ILE A 792 8.36 -15.00 -25.96
CA ILE A 792 8.48 -15.33 -24.52
C ILE A 792 9.00 -14.10 -23.79
N ARG A 793 8.42 -13.80 -22.63
CA ARG A 793 8.84 -12.70 -21.75
C ARG A 793 9.25 -13.25 -20.40
N PHE A 794 10.30 -12.66 -19.87
CA PHE A 794 10.80 -12.91 -18.51
C PHE A 794 10.73 -11.60 -17.74
N ASN A 795 10.05 -11.62 -16.61
CA ASN A 795 9.88 -10.48 -15.72
C ASN A 795 10.41 -10.87 -14.32
N PRO A 796 11.73 -10.79 -14.09
CA PRO A 796 12.28 -10.97 -12.76
C PRO A 796 12.01 -9.74 -11.89
N PHE A 797 11.76 -10.00 -10.61
CA PHE A 797 11.65 -9.05 -9.51
C PHE A 797 12.54 -9.56 -8.38
N MET A 798 13.38 -8.73 -7.81
CA MET A 798 14.24 -9.07 -6.69
C MET A 798 14.12 -8.02 -5.60
N LEU A 799 13.90 -8.48 -4.38
CA LEU A 799 13.95 -7.67 -3.17
C LEU A 799 14.88 -8.38 -2.17
N ALA A 800 15.92 -7.68 -1.74
CA ALA A 800 16.80 -8.16 -0.68
C ALA A 800 16.92 -7.07 0.39
N GLN A 801 16.67 -7.44 1.65
CA GLN A 801 16.62 -6.52 2.78
C GLN A 801 17.38 -7.08 3.97
N SER A 802 18.14 -6.23 4.67
CA SER A 802 18.65 -6.59 5.98
C SER A 802 17.51 -6.72 6.99
N GLY A 803 17.68 -7.58 7.98
CA GLY A 803 16.70 -7.75 9.05
C GLY A 803 16.42 -6.44 9.80
N ARG A 804 15.19 -6.31 10.28
CA ARG A 804 14.79 -5.20 11.17
C ARG A 804 15.36 -5.42 12.56
N PRO A 805 15.71 -4.36 13.28
CA PRO A 805 16.07 -4.47 14.68
C PRO A 805 14.82 -4.80 15.53
N PHE A 806 15.02 -5.51 16.65
CA PHE A 806 13.98 -5.79 17.63
C PHE A 806 14.48 -5.63 19.07
N ASN A 807 13.55 -5.36 20.00
CA ASN A 807 13.85 -5.21 21.41
C ASN A 807 13.99 -6.57 22.12
N ILE A 808 14.87 -6.59 23.11
CA ILE A 808 14.89 -7.59 24.16
C ILE A 808 14.08 -7.07 25.32
N THR A 809 13.08 -7.84 25.77
CA THR A 809 12.16 -7.44 26.84
C THR A 809 12.00 -8.54 27.87
N LEU A 810 11.65 -8.17 29.09
CA LEU A 810 11.17 -9.08 30.09
C LEU A 810 9.69 -9.41 29.85
N ASN A 811 9.28 -10.61 30.17
CA ASN A 811 7.85 -10.99 30.18
C ASN A 811 7.14 -10.55 31.46
N SER A 812 7.55 -9.44 32.01
CA SER A 812 7.02 -8.91 33.26
C SER A 812 7.09 -7.38 33.23
N ASP A 813 6.23 -6.77 34.02
CA ASP A 813 6.20 -5.35 34.24
C ASP A 813 6.76 -5.06 35.66
N PRO A 814 8.07 -4.84 35.77
CA PRO A 814 8.77 -4.68 37.05
C PRO A 814 8.37 -3.43 37.83
N ILE A 815 7.88 -2.44 37.14
CA ILE A 815 7.55 -1.14 37.74
C ILE A 815 6.05 -0.84 37.68
N ASN A 816 5.27 -1.84 37.32
CA ASN A 816 3.81 -1.78 37.25
C ASN A 816 3.30 -0.64 36.36
N ASN A 817 3.94 -0.47 35.19
CA ASN A 817 3.55 0.54 34.19
C ASN A 817 2.79 -0.05 33.00
N PHE A 818 2.49 -1.34 33.03
CA PHE A 818 1.84 -2.15 31.99
C PHE A 818 2.62 -2.28 30.68
N PHE A 819 3.91 -1.96 30.67
CA PHE A 819 4.76 -2.12 29.50
C PHE A 819 5.88 -3.12 29.78
N ASN A 820 6.13 -4.03 28.85
CA ASN A 820 7.27 -4.93 28.93
C ASN A 820 8.57 -4.13 28.97
N GLN A 821 9.33 -4.32 30.04
CA GLN A 821 10.56 -3.59 30.26
C GLN A 821 11.75 -4.28 29.58
N ARG A 822 12.71 -3.48 29.17
CA ARG A 822 14.02 -3.97 28.75
C ARG A 822 14.81 -4.38 29.99
N PRO A 823 15.52 -5.56 29.94
CA PRO A 823 16.36 -5.99 31.06
C PRO A 823 17.61 -5.11 31.20
N ARG A 824 18.26 -5.22 32.36
CA ARG A 824 19.54 -4.56 32.60
C ARG A 824 20.70 -5.49 32.26
N LEU A 825 21.83 -4.90 31.91
CA LEU A 825 23.07 -5.63 31.65
C LEU A 825 23.82 -5.77 32.97
N ALA A 826 23.97 -7.02 33.39
CA ALA A 826 24.74 -7.40 34.57
C ALA A 826 26.13 -7.93 34.17
N SER A 827 27.00 -8.12 35.14
CA SER A 827 28.32 -8.72 34.89
C SER A 827 28.22 -10.24 34.66
N ALA A 828 29.11 -10.82 33.86
CA ALA A 828 29.13 -12.28 33.63
C ALA A 828 29.31 -13.12 34.94
N SER A 829 29.92 -12.55 35.96
CA SER A 829 30.06 -13.16 37.27
C SER A 829 28.71 -13.32 37.98
N GLU A 830 27.76 -12.45 37.77
CA GLU A 830 26.42 -12.51 38.38
C GLU A 830 25.60 -13.62 37.76
N CYS A 831 25.65 -13.84 36.46
CA CYS A 831 25.03 -15.00 35.80
C CYS A 831 25.55 -16.34 36.34
N THR A 832 26.80 -16.37 36.74
CA THR A 832 27.40 -17.59 37.35
C THR A 832 27.01 -17.74 38.83
N ALA A 833 26.93 -16.65 39.55
CA ALA A 833 26.65 -16.63 40.98
C ALA A 833 25.18 -16.87 41.33
N ASN A 834 24.27 -16.33 40.51
CA ASN A 834 22.82 -16.45 40.75
C ASN A 834 22.05 -16.60 39.41
N PRO A 835 22.14 -17.77 38.78
CA PRO A 835 21.58 -18.04 37.46
C PRO A 835 20.05 -18.05 37.42
N ALA A 836 19.38 -18.11 38.56
CA ALA A 836 17.91 -17.99 38.65
C ALA A 836 17.39 -16.57 38.42
N VAL A 837 18.26 -15.59 38.55
CA VAL A 837 17.91 -14.15 38.45
C VAL A 837 18.60 -13.52 37.27
N TYR A 838 19.88 -13.85 37.07
CA TYR A 838 20.72 -13.31 36.00
C TYR A 838 20.85 -14.36 34.91
N ILE A 839 20.23 -14.09 33.76
CA ILE A 839 20.14 -15.04 32.66
C ILE A 839 21.22 -14.76 31.63
N GLN A 840 22.06 -15.76 31.34
CA GLN A 840 23.06 -15.68 30.27
C GLN A 840 22.39 -15.83 28.90
N THR A 841 22.59 -14.86 28.02
CA THR A 841 22.03 -14.84 26.65
C THR A 841 23.11 -14.53 25.62
N THR A 842 22.76 -14.60 24.32
CA THR A 842 23.59 -14.11 23.22
C THR A 842 23.85 -12.61 23.29
N PHE A 843 23.03 -11.86 24.03
CA PHE A 843 23.13 -10.40 24.22
C PHE A 843 23.88 -9.99 25.50
N GLY A 844 24.33 -10.95 26.29
CA GLY A 844 25.03 -10.73 27.54
C GLY A 844 24.32 -11.38 28.74
N CYS A 845 24.83 -11.08 29.94
CA CYS A 845 24.19 -11.43 31.19
C CYS A 845 23.09 -10.42 31.49
N LEU A 846 21.85 -10.88 31.56
CA LEU A 846 20.67 -10.02 31.70
C LEU A 846 20.04 -10.22 33.07
N ASP A 847 19.85 -9.12 33.77
CA ASP A 847 19.11 -9.08 35.05
C ASP A 847 17.61 -9.10 34.76
N THR A 848 16.91 -10.07 35.30
CA THR A 848 15.45 -10.25 35.13
C THR A 848 14.66 -9.81 36.39
N GLN A 849 15.34 -9.22 37.39
CA GLN A 849 14.67 -8.76 38.60
C GLN A 849 13.78 -7.53 38.36
N LEU A 850 12.78 -7.48 39.21
CA LEU A 850 11.81 -6.40 39.29
C LEU A 850 12.29 -5.41 40.36
N TYR A 851 12.59 -4.17 39.95
CA TYR A 851 13.02 -3.13 40.88
C TYR A 851 11.96 -2.05 41.00
N ALA A 852 11.63 -1.67 42.24
CA ALA A 852 10.84 -0.44 42.41
C ALA A 852 11.57 0.76 41.78
N PRO A 853 10.87 1.80 41.32
CA PRO A 853 11.49 2.99 40.76
C PRO A 853 12.55 3.58 41.70
N GLY A 854 13.79 3.74 41.22
CA GLY A 854 14.91 4.23 42.03
C GLY A 854 15.67 3.19 42.85
N ALA A 855 15.23 1.93 42.85
CA ALA A 855 15.91 0.84 43.58
C ALA A 855 16.85 0.00 42.68
N GLN A 856 17.09 0.43 41.45
CA GLN A 856 17.92 -0.29 40.48
C GLN A 856 19.39 -0.36 40.95
N PRO A 857 20.11 -1.47 40.68
CA PRO A 857 21.55 -1.58 41.01
C PRO A 857 22.37 -0.51 40.31
N ALA A 858 23.27 0.11 41.03
CA ALA A 858 24.23 1.05 40.43
C ALA A 858 25.21 0.28 39.53
N GLY A 859 25.36 0.75 38.27
CA GLY A 859 26.30 0.16 37.34
C GLY A 859 25.69 -0.88 36.40
N GLU A 860 24.39 -1.17 36.47
CA GLU A 860 23.66 -1.99 35.51
C GLU A 860 22.77 -1.14 34.61
N PRO A 861 23.28 -0.74 33.43
CA PRO A 861 22.49 0.02 32.48
C PRO A 861 21.40 -0.84 31.83
N LEU A 862 20.31 -0.22 31.37
CA LEU A 862 19.36 -0.92 30.50
C LEU A 862 20.08 -1.41 29.25
N ILE A 863 19.71 -2.59 28.75
CA ILE A 863 20.15 -3.03 27.43
C ILE A 863 19.70 -2.02 26.38
N GLY A 864 20.54 -1.76 25.36
CA GLY A 864 20.22 -0.78 24.32
C GLY A 864 18.91 -1.08 23.62
N ALA A 865 18.19 -0.04 23.19
CA ALA A 865 16.95 -0.22 22.42
C ALA A 865 17.24 -0.93 21.09
N ASN A 866 16.42 -1.89 20.74
CA ASN A 866 16.45 -2.62 19.45
C ASN A 866 17.83 -3.24 19.14
N VAL A 867 18.47 -3.89 20.12
CA VAL A 867 19.79 -4.54 19.94
C VAL A 867 19.74 -5.79 19.10
N GLY A 868 18.59 -6.51 19.10
CA GLY A 868 18.38 -7.71 18.29
C GLY A 868 18.37 -7.39 16.79
N ASN A 869 18.67 -8.39 15.95
CA ASN A 869 18.56 -8.31 14.50
C ASN A 869 17.72 -9.47 13.98
N SER A 870 16.64 -9.18 13.29
CA SER A 870 15.91 -10.21 12.52
C SER A 870 16.80 -10.77 11.41
N PRO A 871 16.53 -11.97 10.91
CA PRO A 871 17.17 -12.50 9.72
C PRO A 871 17.01 -11.54 8.53
N ALA A 872 17.99 -11.53 7.62
CA ALA A 872 17.84 -10.87 6.33
C ALA A 872 16.88 -11.66 5.46
N SER A 873 16.16 -10.97 4.57
CA SER A 873 15.25 -11.58 3.60
C SER A 873 15.72 -11.35 2.16
N VAL A 874 15.62 -12.38 1.32
CA VAL A 874 15.95 -12.31 -0.11
C VAL A 874 14.89 -13.03 -0.92
N SER A 875 14.02 -12.26 -1.56
CA SER A 875 13.00 -12.80 -2.45
C SER A 875 13.33 -12.49 -3.91
N VAL A 876 13.34 -13.53 -4.74
CA VAL A 876 13.45 -13.40 -6.20
C VAL A 876 12.22 -14.01 -6.83
N ASN A 877 11.37 -13.17 -7.40
CA ASN A 877 10.17 -13.57 -8.12
C ASN A 877 10.46 -13.61 -9.62
N LEU A 878 9.87 -14.55 -10.34
CA LEU A 878 10.02 -14.65 -11.80
C LEU A 878 8.67 -14.97 -12.43
N ARG A 879 8.24 -14.11 -13.36
CA ARG A 879 7.14 -14.43 -14.26
C ARG A 879 7.68 -14.73 -15.64
N ILE A 880 7.21 -15.85 -16.19
CA ILE A 880 7.45 -16.24 -17.59
C ILE A 880 6.10 -16.22 -18.29
N SER A 881 5.99 -15.48 -19.41
CA SER A 881 4.72 -15.35 -20.13
C SER A 881 4.90 -15.46 -21.64
N ARG A 882 3.81 -15.89 -22.32
CA ARG A 882 3.73 -15.91 -23.79
C ARG A 882 2.32 -15.59 -24.24
N ALA A 883 2.21 -14.60 -25.15
CA ALA A 883 0.94 -14.19 -25.70
C ALA A 883 0.73 -14.82 -27.10
N PHE A 884 -0.49 -15.30 -27.35
CA PHE A 884 -0.97 -15.87 -28.59
C PHE A 884 -2.07 -14.98 -29.15
N GLY A 885 -1.93 -14.53 -30.40
CA GLY A 885 -2.95 -13.75 -31.10
C GLY A 885 -4.02 -14.65 -31.71
N ILE A 886 -5.29 -14.33 -31.49
CA ILE A 886 -6.44 -15.08 -31.98
C ILE A 886 -7.33 -14.14 -32.84
N GLY A 887 -7.99 -14.69 -33.85
CA GLY A 887 -8.92 -13.94 -34.71
C GLY A 887 -8.23 -13.11 -35.81
N PRO A 888 -8.95 -12.16 -36.42
CA PRO A 888 -8.45 -11.40 -37.57
C PRO A 888 -7.26 -10.53 -37.20
N LYS A 889 -6.33 -10.39 -38.15
CA LYS A 889 -5.23 -9.43 -37.98
C LYS A 889 -5.80 -8.01 -37.96
N LEU A 890 -5.32 -7.19 -37.03
CA LEU A 890 -5.60 -5.76 -37.05
C LEU A 890 -4.89 -5.18 -38.27
N LYS A 891 -5.62 -4.49 -39.17
CA LYS A 891 -5.03 -3.80 -40.33
C LYS A 891 -3.98 -2.81 -39.79
N SER A 892 -2.75 -3.05 -40.10
CA SER A 892 -1.68 -2.06 -39.89
C SER A 892 -1.97 -0.84 -40.77
N ALA A 893 -1.76 0.35 -40.23
CA ALA A 893 -1.90 1.57 -41.02
C ALA A 893 -0.92 1.62 -42.19
N ASN A 894 0.00 0.66 -42.30
CA ASN A 894 0.98 0.52 -43.34
C ASN A 894 0.65 -0.52 -44.44
N ASP A 895 -0.41 -1.30 -44.30
CA ASP A 895 -0.73 -2.37 -45.26
C ASP A 895 -1.42 -1.86 -46.53
N GLY A 896 -1.43 -0.55 -46.77
CA GLY A 896 -1.99 0.08 -47.98
C GLY A 896 -0.96 0.62 -48.99
N ALA A 897 0.32 0.56 -48.70
CA ALA A 897 1.37 1.02 -49.65
C ALA A 897 2.19 -0.18 -50.11
N GLY A 898 1.82 -0.71 -51.27
CA GLY A 898 2.71 -1.57 -52.06
C GLY A 898 4.00 -0.79 -52.42
N PRO A 899 5.14 -1.46 -52.59
CA PRO A 899 6.38 -0.77 -52.89
C PRO A 899 6.28 -0.02 -54.23
N PRO A 900 6.68 1.25 -54.32
CA PRO A 900 6.78 1.94 -55.60
C PRO A 900 7.97 1.34 -56.42
N PRO A 901 7.84 1.19 -57.71
CA PRO A 901 8.95 0.76 -58.55
C PRO A 901 10.01 1.85 -58.61
N GLY A 902 11.25 1.38 -58.59
CA GLY A 902 12.49 2.10 -58.37
C GLY A 902 12.77 3.33 -59.20
N GLY A 903 13.69 4.12 -58.68
CA GLY A 903 14.40 5.12 -59.47
C GLY A 903 15.04 6.25 -58.68
N GLY A 904 16.36 6.28 -58.57
CA GLY A 904 17.13 7.51 -58.68
C GLY A 904 17.56 8.20 -57.37
N GLY A 905 18.83 8.24 -57.17
CA GLY A 905 19.68 8.76 -56.15
C GLY A 905 19.56 10.23 -55.70
N PRO A 906 20.41 10.67 -54.78
CA PRO A 906 20.23 11.90 -53.99
C PRO A 906 20.95 13.12 -54.58
N PRO A 907 20.60 14.28 -54.15
CA PRO A 907 21.62 15.29 -53.86
C PRO A 907 21.43 16.04 -52.55
N PRO A 908 22.43 16.84 -52.17
CA PRO A 908 22.72 17.17 -50.76
C PRO A 908 22.39 18.62 -50.41
N GLY A 909 22.28 18.83 -49.09
CA GLY A 909 22.70 20.06 -48.50
C GLY A 909 21.65 21.15 -48.21
N GLY A 910 21.71 21.72 -47.05
CA GLY A 910 21.19 23.03 -46.75
C GLY A 910 20.55 23.19 -45.36
N GLY A 911 21.27 23.87 -44.55
CA GLY A 911 21.08 24.10 -43.13
C GLY A 911 20.18 25.30 -42.77
N GLY A 912 20.05 25.56 -41.50
CA GLY A 912 19.50 26.72 -40.84
C GLY A 912 18.30 26.38 -40.03
N GLY A 913 18.29 26.39 -38.75
CA GLY A 913 18.62 27.41 -37.78
C GLY A 913 17.37 27.95 -37.14
N GLY A 914 17.29 27.80 -35.79
CA GLY A 914 16.56 28.76 -35.04
C GLY A 914 15.57 28.31 -33.97
N ARG A 915 16.04 28.20 -32.73
CA ARG A 915 15.63 28.81 -31.48
C ARG A 915 14.21 28.67 -30.94
N GLY A 916 14.15 28.27 -29.64
CA GLY A 916 13.22 28.76 -28.64
C GLY A 916 12.74 27.71 -27.65
N GLY A 917 13.33 27.64 -26.46
CA GLY A 917 12.87 26.80 -25.38
C GLY A 917 11.98 27.57 -24.40
N GLY A 918 10.97 26.90 -23.87
CA GLY A 918 10.18 27.30 -22.75
C GLY A 918 9.74 26.08 -21.92
N PRO A 919 9.46 26.20 -20.64
CA PRO A 919 9.37 25.11 -19.71
C PRO A 919 7.98 24.51 -19.48
N PRO A 920 7.92 23.29 -18.97
CA PRO A 920 6.68 22.61 -18.59
C PRO A 920 6.36 22.78 -17.13
N GLY A 921 5.13 23.19 -16.83
CA GLY A 921 4.51 23.09 -15.54
C GLY A 921 3.74 21.77 -15.42
N GLY A 922 4.17 20.90 -14.51
CA GLY A 922 3.48 19.67 -14.23
C GLY A 922 2.20 19.92 -13.41
N GLY A 923 1.05 19.80 -14.03
CA GLY A 923 -0.24 19.69 -13.35
C GLY A 923 -0.76 18.27 -13.46
N LEU A 924 -0.87 17.58 -12.32
CA LEU A 924 -1.43 16.25 -12.22
C LEU A 924 -2.94 16.36 -11.96
N GLY A 925 -3.77 16.17 -12.97
CA GLY A 925 -5.19 15.92 -12.83
C GLY A 925 -5.52 14.46 -13.16
N PRO A 926 -6.35 13.75 -12.36
CA PRO A 926 -6.87 12.45 -12.76
C PRO A 926 -7.94 12.65 -13.84
N GLY A 927 -7.78 12.04 -14.97
CA GLY A 927 -8.84 11.90 -15.96
C GLY A 927 -8.69 12.66 -17.25
N GLY A 928 -7.52 12.73 -17.83
CA GLY A 928 -7.38 13.15 -19.22
C GLY A 928 -7.76 12.03 -20.19
N LEU A 929 -8.93 12.10 -20.83
CA LEU A 929 -9.25 11.38 -22.06
C LEU A 929 -8.36 11.93 -23.20
N GLY A 930 -7.07 11.63 -23.15
CA GLY A 930 -6.16 11.93 -24.24
C GLY A 930 -6.41 11.00 -25.41
N GLY A 931 -7.20 11.44 -26.39
CA GLY A 931 -7.28 10.81 -27.71
C GLY A 931 -5.97 10.92 -28.47
N GLY A 932 -4.97 10.11 -28.08
CA GLY A 932 -3.74 9.91 -28.86
C GLY A 932 -3.98 8.89 -29.95
N GLY A 933 -3.76 9.28 -31.19
CA GLY A 933 -3.99 8.45 -32.38
C GLY A 933 -3.42 7.04 -32.30
N GLY A 934 -4.22 6.10 -32.65
CA GLY A 934 -4.15 4.69 -33.03
C GLY A 934 -2.91 3.81 -32.87
N ARG A 935 -1.86 4.17 -32.18
CA ARG A 935 -0.70 3.32 -31.92
C ARG A 935 -0.35 3.12 -30.44
N GLY A 936 -0.95 3.86 -29.52
CA GLY A 936 -0.66 3.79 -28.08
C GLY A 936 -1.66 2.98 -27.23
N MET A 937 -2.89 2.81 -27.68
CA MET A 937 -3.94 2.15 -26.88
C MET A 937 -3.86 0.62 -26.85
N GLY A 938 -3.21 -0.03 -27.83
CA GLY A 938 -2.99 -1.48 -27.78
C GLY A 938 -2.07 -1.95 -26.64
N GLY A 939 -1.27 -1.06 -26.07
CA GLY A 939 -0.43 -1.36 -24.91
C GLY A 939 -1.13 -1.14 -23.56
N MET A 940 -2.29 -0.48 -23.55
CA MET A 940 -3.01 -0.17 -22.31
C MET A 940 -3.97 -1.29 -21.87
N PHE A 941 -4.43 -2.12 -22.82
CA PHE A 941 -5.45 -3.17 -22.60
C PHE A 941 -5.00 -4.56 -23.03
N GLY A 942 -3.76 -4.78 -23.43
CA GLY A 942 -3.31 -6.09 -23.82
C GLY A 942 -1.79 -6.27 -23.78
N PRO A 943 -1.33 -7.51 -23.65
CA PRO A 943 0.07 -7.82 -23.86
C PRO A 943 0.48 -7.36 -25.26
N ALA A 944 1.65 -6.71 -25.37
CA ALA A 944 2.14 -6.03 -26.55
C ALA A 944 1.88 -6.83 -27.82
N GLY A 945 1.06 -6.27 -28.65
CA GLY A 945 0.83 -6.48 -30.07
C GLY A 945 1.08 -7.87 -30.63
N THR A 946 0.14 -8.79 -30.46
CA THR A 946 0.07 -9.97 -31.32
C THR A 946 -0.38 -9.60 -32.75
N GLY A 947 -0.76 -8.31 -32.99
CA GLY A 947 -1.29 -7.83 -34.26
C GLY A 947 -2.67 -8.40 -34.60
N ARG A 948 -3.34 -9.09 -33.65
CA ARG A 948 -4.66 -9.69 -33.81
C ARG A 948 -5.69 -9.04 -32.88
N LYS A 949 -6.97 -9.20 -33.21
CA LYS A 949 -8.09 -8.61 -32.48
C LYS A 949 -8.19 -9.13 -31.05
N TYR A 950 -7.91 -10.40 -30.85
CA TYR A 950 -7.96 -11.06 -29.53
C TYR A 950 -6.57 -11.58 -29.18
N SER A 951 -6.25 -11.62 -27.88
CA SER A 951 -5.04 -12.26 -27.39
C SER A 951 -5.31 -13.15 -26.19
N LEU A 952 -4.59 -14.25 -26.13
CA LEU A 952 -4.57 -15.17 -24.99
C LEU A 952 -3.12 -15.23 -24.50
N ASN A 953 -2.89 -14.82 -23.25
CA ASN A 953 -1.58 -14.84 -22.63
C ASN A 953 -1.56 -15.90 -21.53
N PHE A 954 -0.63 -16.83 -21.62
CA PHE A 954 -0.35 -17.78 -20.55
C PHE A 954 0.91 -17.34 -19.82
N SER A 955 0.89 -17.44 -18.51
CA SER A 955 2.05 -17.18 -17.68
C SER A 955 2.15 -18.14 -16.49
N ALA A 956 3.39 -18.37 -16.06
CA ALA A 956 3.72 -18.98 -14.78
C ALA A 956 4.51 -17.97 -13.98
N GLN A 957 4.10 -17.75 -12.73
CA GLN A 957 4.77 -16.87 -11.80
C GLN A 957 5.27 -17.68 -10.62
N ALA A 958 6.57 -17.67 -10.37
CA ALA A 958 7.17 -18.20 -9.17
C ALA A 958 7.50 -17.04 -8.23
N LEU A 959 6.92 -17.04 -7.04
CA LEU A 959 7.37 -16.23 -5.91
C LEU A 959 8.47 -16.99 -5.19
N ASN A 960 9.50 -16.29 -4.75
CA ASN A 960 10.69 -16.84 -4.11
C ASN A 960 11.26 -18.06 -4.88
N LEU A 961 11.67 -17.80 -6.12
CA LEU A 961 12.10 -18.81 -7.09
C LEU A 961 13.17 -19.78 -6.53
N PHE A 962 14.12 -19.24 -5.78
CA PHE A 962 15.23 -20.02 -5.21
C PHE A 962 14.89 -20.72 -3.90
N ASN A 963 13.70 -20.43 -3.34
CA ASN A 963 13.25 -20.99 -2.07
C ASN A 963 14.22 -20.66 -0.91
N ASP A 964 14.70 -19.44 -0.87
CA ASP A 964 15.38 -18.87 0.29
C ASP A 964 14.32 -18.54 1.35
N ILE A 965 14.30 -19.30 2.43
CA ILE A 965 13.24 -19.21 3.43
C ILE A 965 13.45 -17.92 4.24
N ASP A 966 12.51 -17.01 4.12
CA ASP A 966 12.49 -15.77 4.89
C ASP A 966 11.79 -16.01 6.24
N TYR A 967 12.54 -15.93 7.32
CA TYR A 967 12.04 -16.11 8.68
C TYR A 967 11.53 -14.81 9.28
N GLY A 968 10.49 -14.90 10.12
CA GLY A 968 9.95 -13.81 10.92
C GLY A 968 10.94 -13.26 11.95
N THR A 969 10.57 -12.17 12.59
CA THR A 969 11.37 -11.59 13.68
C THR A 969 11.46 -12.56 14.84
N PRO A 970 12.66 -12.83 15.39
CA PRO A 970 12.83 -13.65 16.56
C PRO A 970 12.10 -13.08 17.77
N THR A 971 11.71 -13.96 18.69
CA THR A 971 11.11 -13.55 19.96
C THR A 971 12.17 -12.92 20.86
N GLY A 972 12.01 -11.64 21.19
CA GLY A 972 12.92 -10.92 22.06
C GLY A 972 12.56 -11.01 23.54
N THR A 973 11.46 -11.69 23.89
CA THR A 973 10.95 -11.76 25.27
C THR A 973 11.64 -12.89 26.04
N ILE A 974 12.16 -12.55 27.21
CA ILE A 974 12.80 -13.49 28.13
C ILE A 974 11.72 -14.09 29.04
N SER A 975 11.61 -15.40 29.04
CA SER A 975 10.66 -16.18 29.85
C SER A 975 11.37 -17.40 30.43
N PRO A 976 12.16 -17.25 31.49
CA PRO A 976 12.90 -18.36 32.06
C PRO A 976 11.97 -19.44 32.60
N PRO A 977 12.34 -20.73 32.51
CA PRO A 977 11.57 -21.80 33.15
C PRO A 977 11.60 -21.68 34.68
N LYS A 978 10.62 -22.29 35.37
CA LYS A 978 10.50 -22.27 36.83
C LYS A 978 11.65 -23.03 37.47
N ASP A 979 12.03 -24.15 36.89
CA ASP A 979 13.09 -25.03 37.36
C ASP A 979 14.28 -25.02 36.38
N PRO A 980 15.51 -25.17 36.86
CA PRO A 980 16.68 -25.30 35.99
C PRO A 980 16.64 -26.60 35.20
N ASP A 981 17.34 -26.63 34.06
CA ASP A 981 17.59 -27.86 33.31
C ASP A 981 18.44 -28.87 34.13
N ALA A 982 18.67 -30.07 33.57
CA ALA A 982 19.47 -31.12 34.23
C ALA A 982 20.92 -30.72 34.58
N SER A 983 21.41 -29.61 34.03
CA SER A 983 22.73 -29.02 34.36
C SER A 983 22.67 -27.94 35.43
N GLY A 984 21.47 -27.57 35.91
CA GLY A 984 21.26 -26.45 36.86
C GLY A 984 21.21 -25.09 36.19
N PHE A 985 21.01 -25.03 34.87
CA PHE A 985 20.99 -23.79 34.12
C PHE A 985 19.56 -23.30 33.91
N TYR A 986 19.34 -21.99 34.17
CA TYR A 986 18.12 -21.27 33.81
C TYR A 986 18.34 -20.54 32.46
N GLY A 987 17.69 -21.04 31.41
CA GLY A 987 17.76 -20.42 30.10
C GLY A 987 16.80 -19.20 29.96
N PRO A 988 16.95 -18.43 28.89
CA PRO A 988 16.09 -17.25 28.62
C PRO A 988 14.68 -17.61 28.15
N GLY A 989 14.32 -18.89 28.10
CA GLY A 989 13.08 -19.39 27.50
C GLY A 989 13.31 -20.09 26.15
N ALA A 990 12.47 -21.05 25.85
CA ALA A 990 12.66 -21.94 24.68
C ALA A 990 12.57 -21.20 23.33
N GLN A 991 11.80 -20.11 23.25
CA GLN A 991 11.60 -19.34 22.02
C GLN A 991 12.52 -18.12 21.89
N PHE A 992 13.24 -17.76 22.95
CA PHE A 992 14.10 -16.59 22.94
C PHE A 992 15.14 -16.62 21.80
N ASP A 993 15.26 -15.51 21.08
CA ASP A 993 16.16 -15.34 19.93
C ASP A 993 15.92 -16.35 18.78
N LYS A 994 14.70 -16.91 18.71
CA LYS A 994 14.29 -17.86 17.65
C LYS A 994 13.11 -17.31 16.87
N SER A 995 13.16 -17.45 15.54
CA SER A 995 11.99 -17.21 14.70
C SER A 995 11.06 -18.42 14.76
N THR A 996 9.79 -18.20 15.05
CA THR A 996 8.75 -19.23 15.12
C THR A 996 7.79 -19.20 13.95
N THR A 997 7.88 -18.17 13.10
CA THR A 997 7.02 -17.94 11.93
C THR A 997 7.84 -17.52 10.72
N LEU A 998 7.22 -17.59 9.54
CA LEU A 998 7.78 -17.02 8.33
C LEU A 998 7.66 -15.48 8.34
N ALA A 999 8.54 -14.80 7.61
CA ALA A 999 8.49 -13.36 7.44
C ALA A 999 7.20 -12.94 6.73
N GLY A 1000 6.76 -11.70 7.01
CA GLY A 1000 5.65 -11.07 6.32
C GLY A 1000 4.29 -11.24 6.96
N GLY A 1001 4.19 -11.90 8.13
CA GLY A 1001 2.91 -12.11 8.81
C GLY A 1001 2.00 -13.10 8.05
N MET A 1002 0.77 -13.21 8.50
CA MET A 1002 -0.16 -14.26 8.08
C MET A 1002 -0.57 -14.21 6.59
N PHE A 1003 -0.63 -13.01 6.01
CA PHE A 1003 -1.14 -12.79 4.65
C PHE A 1003 -0.06 -12.51 3.60
N SER A 1004 1.14 -12.17 4.01
CA SER A 1004 2.28 -11.89 3.15
C SER A 1004 3.33 -13.00 3.11
N GLN A 1005 2.99 -14.18 3.59
CA GLN A 1005 3.86 -15.37 3.51
C GLN A 1005 4.04 -15.87 2.07
N GLY A 1006 3.36 -15.27 1.09
CA GLY A 1006 3.43 -15.68 -0.31
C GLY A 1006 4.83 -15.73 -0.89
N SER A 1007 5.71 -14.80 -0.48
CA SER A 1007 7.11 -14.73 -0.93
C SER A 1007 8.12 -15.29 0.08
N ALA A 1008 7.72 -15.60 1.29
CA ALA A 1008 8.64 -16.13 2.31
C ALA A 1008 9.11 -17.58 2.03
N ALA A 1009 8.31 -18.35 1.28
CA ALA A 1009 8.68 -19.65 0.73
C ALA A 1009 8.21 -19.73 -0.73
N ARG A 1010 8.80 -20.63 -1.53
CA ARG A 1010 8.46 -20.72 -2.94
C ARG A 1010 7.01 -21.14 -3.17
N ARG A 1011 6.29 -20.32 -4.00
CA ARG A 1011 4.95 -20.62 -4.52
C ARG A 1011 4.90 -20.41 -6.02
N ILE A 1012 4.17 -21.25 -6.75
CA ILE A 1012 4.04 -21.16 -8.20
C ILE A 1012 2.58 -21.02 -8.58
N PHE A 1013 2.28 -19.96 -9.31
CA PHE A 1013 0.96 -19.65 -9.84
C PHE A 1013 0.90 -19.84 -11.34
N LEU A 1014 -0.15 -20.46 -11.83
CA LEU A 1014 -0.45 -20.59 -13.25
C LEU A 1014 -1.57 -19.61 -13.62
N GLN A 1015 -1.40 -18.88 -14.72
CA GLN A 1015 -2.27 -17.77 -15.09
C GLN A 1015 -2.63 -17.83 -16.56
N ALA A 1016 -3.85 -17.40 -16.88
CA ALA A 1016 -4.30 -17.17 -18.24
C ALA A 1016 -5.07 -15.85 -18.32
N VAL A 1017 -4.76 -15.06 -19.36
CA VAL A 1017 -5.39 -13.74 -19.59
C VAL A 1017 -5.92 -13.71 -21.01
N PHE A 1018 -7.23 -13.52 -21.15
CA PHE A 1018 -7.88 -13.27 -22.43
C PHE A 1018 -8.19 -11.78 -22.57
N THR A 1019 -7.84 -11.18 -23.70
CA THR A 1019 -8.08 -9.75 -23.96
C THR A 1019 -8.79 -9.59 -25.32
N PHE A 1020 -9.78 -8.72 -25.41
CA PHE A 1020 -10.57 -8.46 -26.60
C PHE A 1020 -10.85 -6.96 -26.83
#